data_ea6204f4c51a20af5e8d718651c45172
#
_entry.id   ea6204f4c51a20af5e8d718651c45172
#
_cell.length_a   1.000
_cell.length_b   1.000
_cell.length_c   1.000
_cell.angle_alpha   90.00
_cell.angle_beta   90.00
_cell.angle_gamma   90.00
#
_symmetry.space_group_name_H-M   'P 1'
#
loop_
_entity.id
_entity.type
_entity.pdbx_description
1 polymer ?
#
loop_
_entity_poly.entity_id
_entity_poly.type
_entity_poly.pdbx_seq_one_letter_code
_entity_poly.pdbx_strand_id
1 'polypeptide(L)'
;MPEATARTLIVRGRIIRKLKHMEKGKIGVTTENIFPIIKKFLYSDHEIFLRELVSNATDAIQKLKALSSAGEFKGELGELRVRVTLDPKKKTITVSDNGIGMSAEEIDKYLNQIAFSSANEFLDKYKDQASGLIGQFGLGFYSAFMVSDRVEVISRSYRDNVPAVKWTCDGSPEYAIEEATREERGTDVILHVDKESKEFLEENRLESLLKKYCSFLPVEVQFGNEKEWKDGKMADTGKPKIINNTQPAWTRKPADLKDEDYTSFYRELYPMGEEPLFHIHLNVDYPFKLTGILYFPKIRNNFEIQKNKIQLYCNQVFVTDSVEGIVPDFLTLLHGVIDSPDIPLNVSRSYLQSDSNVKKISGHITKKVADRLADIFKKDRESFEKKWDDLKLFIEYGMITEEKFFEKASKFTLFKNTAGKYFTLEEYDKIIKENQTDKDKSLIHLYTTDPVAQHTYVAKAGEKGYDVLVLDGQLDTHLINTLESKEPTSRFVRVDSDVIEKLIRKDESHVSKLTQLQSDDLAQVFRSQVADTDKARFHVRAESMDENDLPMVITQSEFMRRMKDMAQFGGGYSFYGEMPDSFDLVLNTNHKLVIDLAGDLDREHADELKKNSAGIDKTRVEIEFMEKEHGKKKPEDVPSVEKDDLERLRGELKQLEDKRKNLLEGFGNDHKAVRQLIDLAMLANNMLKGEALSAFVKRSISLL
;
A
#
# COMPACT_ATOMS: atom_id res chain seq x y z
N MET A 1 32.62 -59.29 -39.30
CA MET A 1 31.87 -58.25 -38.64
C MET A 1 30.41 -58.16 -39.10
N PRO A 2 29.59 -59.21 -39.02
CA PRO A 2 28.14 -59.05 -39.18
C PRO A 2 27.29 -59.43 -37.96
N GLU A 3 27.87 -59.85 -36.84
CA GLU A 3 27.07 -60.27 -35.66
C GLU A 3 26.75 -59.21 -34.67
N ALA A 4 27.44 -58.05 -34.64
CA ALA A 4 27.18 -56.95 -33.70
C ALA A 4 25.92 -56.11 -34.11
N THR A 5 25.57 -56.09 -35.39
CA THR A 5 24.41 -55.29 -35.89
C THR A 5 23.05 -55.98 -35.65
N ALA A 6 23.04 -57.33 -35.59
CA ALA A 6 21.78 -58.08 -35.39
C ALA A 6 21.33 -58.04 -33.90
N ARG A 7 22.25 -58.00 -32.92
CA ARG A 7 21.91 -57.90 -31.49
C ARG A 7 21.39 -56.52 -31.08
N THR A 8 21.87 -55.45 -31.73
CA THR A 8 21.42 -54.07 -31.42
C THR A 8 20.02 -53.81 -31.97
N LEU A 9 19.65 -54.41 -33.08
CA LEU A 9 18.30 -54.33 -33.68
C LEU A 9 17.26 -55.13 -32.87
N ILE A 10 17.64 -56.30 -32.30
CA ILE A 10 16.75 -57.11 -31.46
C ILE A 10 16.47 -56.41 -30.12
N VAL A 11 17.46 -55.71 -29.53
CA VAL A 11 17.27 -54.93 -28.31
C VAL A 11 16.38 -53.71 -28.53
N ARG A 12 16.55 -53.00 -29.66
CA ARG A 12 15.65 -51.90 -30.03
C ARG A 12 14.21 -52.38 -30.33
N GLY A 13 14.03 -53.54 -30.97
CA GLY A 13 12.71 -54.09 -31.23
C GLY A 13 11.98 -54.51 -29.94
N ARG A 14 12.66 -54.99 -28.90
CA ARG A 14 12.06 -55.34 -27.62
C ARG A 14 11.70 -54.08 -26.78
N ILE A 15 12.50 -53.04 -26.82
CA ILE A 15 12.20 -51.79 -26.15
C ILE A 15 11.00 -51.09 -26.83
N ILE A 16 10.95 -51.05 -28.15
CA ILE A 16 9.82 -50.45 -28.91
C ILE A 16 8.53 -51.27 -28.73
N ARG A 17 8.57 -52.61 -28.59
CA ARG A 17 7.38 -53.39 -28.26
C ARG A 17 6.88 -53.23 -26.84
N LYS A 18 7.77 -52.99 -25.82
CA LYS A 18 7.37 -52.68 -24.46
C LYS A 18 6.74 -51.31 -24.32
N LEU A 19 7.10 -50.33 -25.16
CA LEU A 19 6.47 -48.99 -25.16
C LEU A 19 5.13 -48.95 -25.89
N LYS A 20 4.72 -50.01 -26.59
CA LYS A 20 3.41 -50.05 -27.30
C LYS A 20 2.26 -50.62 -26.44
N HIS A 21 2.52 -51.19 -25.27
CA HIS A 21 1.49 -51.54 -24.32
C HIS A 21 1.43 -50.46 -23.22
N MET A 22 0.75 -49.38 -23.50
CA MET A 22 0.35 -48.43 -22.52
C MET A 22 -0.84 -49.06 -21.74
N GLU A 23 -0.57 -49.63 -20.61
CA GLU A 23 -1.60 -50.05 -19.67
C GLU A 23 -2.32 -48.80 -19.16
N LYS A 24 -3.58 -48.62 -19.53
CA LYS A 24 -4.45 -47.63 -18.98
C LYS A 24 -4.95 -48.17 -17.63
N GLY A 25 -4.35 -47.72 -16.53
CA GLY A 25 -4.84 -47.97 -15.18
C GLY A 25 -5.70 -46.79 -14.71
N LYS A 26 -6.64 -47.01 -13.79
CA LYS A 26 -7.30 -45.96 -13.05
C LYS A 26 -6.45 -45.66 -11.81
N ILE A 27 -6.24 -44.38 -11.54
CA ILE A 27 -5.64 -43.97 -10.24
C ILE A 27 -6.69 -44.25 -9.17
N GLY A 28 -6.39 -45.18 -8.28
CA GLY A 28 -7.23 -45.52 -7.13
C GLY A 28 -6.81 -44.70 -5.90
N VAL A 29 -7.76 -44.28 -5.10
CA VAL A 29 -7.51 -43.64 -3.80
C VAL A 29 -8.08 -44.58 -2.74
N THR A 30 -7.22 -44.96 -1.76
CA THR A 30 -7.66 -45.73 -0.60
C THR A 30 -8.16 -44.76 0.50
N THR A 31 -9.37 -45.00 0.98
CA THR A 31 -10.06 -44.18 1.98
C THR A 31 -9.28 -44.06 3.28
N GLU A 32 -8.48 -45.12 3.63
CA GLU A 32 -7.63 -45.12 4.83
C GLU A 32 -6.59 -43.99 4.88
N ASN A 33 -6.18 -43.47 3.73
CA ASN A 33 -5.17 -42.42 3.63
C ASN A 33 -5.81 -40.99 3.52
N ILE A 34 -7.09 -40.87 3.22
CA ILE A 34 -7.72 -39.58 2.95
C ILE A 34 -8.05 -38.84 4.25
N PHE A 35 -8.61 -39.51 5.27
CA PHE A 35 -8.96 -38.85 6.53
C PHE A 35 -7.79 -38.18 7.23
N PRO A 36 -6.60 -38.81 7.35
CA PRO A 36 -5.41 -38.15 7.87
C PRO A 36 -4.95 -36.92 7.04
N ILE A 37 -5.15 -36.97 5.72
CA ILE A 37 -4.81 -35.87 4.81
C ILE A 37 -5.80 -34.73 5.02
N ILE A 38 -7.09 -35.01 5.11
CA ILE A 38 -8.14 -34.02 5.39
C ILE A 38 -7.87 -33.35 6.75
N LYS A 39 -7.62 -34.16 7.78
CA LYS A 39 -7.37 -33.67 9.15
C LYS A 39 -6.12 -32.81 9.27
N LYS A 40 -5.04 -33.11 8.53
CA LYS A 40 -3.74 -32.43 8.65
C LYS A 40 -3.47 -31.34 7.61
N PHE A 41 -4.03 -31.44 6.42
CA PHE A 41 -3.56 -30.63 5.27
C PHE A 41 -4.65 -29.88 4.52
N LEU A 42 -5.93 -30.26 4.67
CA LEU A 42 -7.01 -29.61 3.93
C LEU A 42 -7.39 -28.26 4.53
N TYR A 43 -7.28 -28.14 5.84
CA TYR A 43 -7.62 -26.93 6.57
C TYR A 43 -6.48 -26.56 7.52
N SER A 44 -5.99 -25.34 7.40
CA SER A 44 -4.94 -24.79 8.26
C SER A 44 -5.44 -24.37 9.64
N ASP A 45 -6.75 -24.20 9.78
CA ASP A 45 -7.39 -23.69 11.01
C ASP A 45 -8.58 -24.57 11.38
N HIS A 46 -8.57 -25.11 12.60
CA HIS A 46 -9.62 -25.99 13.13
C HIS A 46 -10.94 -25.25 13.34
N GLU A 47 -10.92 -23.95 13.56
CA GLU A 47 -12.13 -23.12 13.75
C GLU A 47 -13.13 -23.21 12.58
N ILE A 48 -12.64 -23.54 11.39
CA ILE A 48 -13.42 -23.60 10.15
C ILE A 48 -14.54 -24.64 10.20
N PHE A 49 -14.44 -25.69 11.07
CA PHE A 49 -15.45 -26.72 11.16
C PHE A 49 -16.87 -26.13 11.38
N LEU A 50 -16.96 -25.10 12.23
CA LEU A 50 -18.25 -24.49 12.56
C LEU A 50 -18.83 -23.74 11.38
N ARG A 51 -17.99 -22.99 10.62
CA ARG A 51 -18.38 -22.33 9.38
C ARG A 51 -18.94 -23.32 8.37
N GLU A 52 -18.23 -24.42 8.13
CA GLU A 52 -18.62 -25.40 7.11
C GLU A 52 -19.93 -26.10 7.47
N LEU A 53 -20.13 -26.49 8.74
CA LEU A 53 -21.34 -27.16 9.18
C LEU A 53 -22.57 -26.23 9.17
N VAL A 54 -22.41 -25.00 9.64
CA VAL A 54 -23.51 -24.00 9.62
C VAL A 54 -23.83 -23.59 8.17
N SER A 55 -22.83 -23.54 7.28
CA SER A 55 -23.05 -23.28 5.86
C SER A 55 -23.82 -24.42 5.18
N ASN A 56 -23.50 -25.68 5.49
CA ASN A 56 -24.23 -26.84 4.97
C ASN A 56 -25.70 -26.85 5.47
N ALA A 57 -25.92 -26.50 6.73
CA ALA A 57 -27.27 -26.35 7.30
C ALA A 57 -28.06 -25.22 6.63
N THR A 58 -27.39 -24.10 6.33
CA THR A 58 -27.95 -22.99 5.56
C THR A 58 -28.35 -23.43 4.16
N ASP A 59 -27.50 -24.16 3.46
CA ASP A 59 -27.76 -24.70 2.13
C ASP A 59 -28.96 -25.67 2.12
N ALA A 60 -29.09 -26.52 3.14
CA ALA A 60 -30.25 -27.41 3.27
C ALA A 60 -31.57 -26.62 3.37
N ILE A 61 -31.56 -25.50 4.08
CA ILE A 61 -32.73 -24.60 4.20
C ILE A 61 -32.96 -23.84 2.87
N GLN A 62 -31.92 -23.35 2.23
CA GLN A 62 -32.05 -22.66 0.94
C GLN A 62 -32.60 -23.59 -0.16
N LYS A 63 -32.17 -24.85 -0.18
CA LYS A 63 -32.71 -25.86 -1.11
C LYS A 63 -34.21 -26.08 -0.85
N LEU A 64 -34.66 -26.14 0.40
CA LEU A 64 -36.06 -26.26 0.74
C LEU A 64 -36.86 -25.04 0.24
N LYS A 65 -36.34 -23.82 0.44
CA LYS A 65 -36.96 -22.58 -0.08
C LYS A 65 -37.12 -22.64 -1.61
N ALA A 66 -36.09 -23.10 -2.30
CA ALA A 66 -36.08 -23.24 -3.76
C ALA A 66 -37.14 -24.27 -4.23
N LEU A 67 -37.22 -25.42 -3.57
CA LEU A 67 -38.25 -26.44 -3.87
C LEU A 67 -39.66 -25.92 -3.62
N SER A 68 -39.88 -25.16 -2.56
CA SER A 68 -41.16 -24.53 -2.28
C SER A 68 -41.50 -23.48 -3.35
N SER A 69 -40.54 -22.67 -3.78
CA SER A 69 -40.74 -21.68 -4.86
C SER A 69 -41.02 -22.35 -6.22
N ALA A 70 -40.42 -23.50 -6.45
CA ALA A 70 -40.68 -24.33 -7.65
C ALA A 70 -42.02 -25.12 -7.58
N GLY A 71 -42.70 -25.10 -6.44
CA GLY A 71 -43.94 -25.85 -6.23
C GLY A 71 -43.75 -27.36 -6.03
N GLU A 72 -42.53 -27.83 -5.83
CA GLU A 72 -42.19 -29.24 -5.56
C GLU A 72 -42.35 -29.59 -4.05
N PHE A 73 -42.31 -28.60 -3.17
CA PHE A 73 -42.64 -28.74 -1.75
C PHE A 73 -43.94 -27.98 -1.45
N LYS A 74 -44.95 -28.70 -1.01
CA LYS A 74 -46.31 -28.15 -0.73
C LYS A 74 -46.61 -28.04 0.77
N GLY A 75 -45.70 -28.48 1.64
CA GLY A 75 -45.83 -28.36 3.09
C GLY A 75 -45.58 -26.94 3.58
N GLU A 76 -45.92 -26.70 4.84
CA GLU A 76 -45.59 -25.44 5.50
C GLU A 76 -44.09 -25.35 5.77
N LEU A 77 -43.49 -24.20 5.40
CA LEU A 77 -42.08 -23.96 5.66
C LEU A 77 -41.80 -23.78 7.16
N GLY A 78 -42.70 -23.15 7.89
CA GLY A 78 -42.50 -22.79 9.29
C GLY A 78 -41.36 -21.78 9.48
N GLU A 79 -40.82 -21.67 10.69
CA GLU A 79 -39.66 -20.85 10.99
C GLU A 79 -38.38 -21.58 10.58
N LEU A 80 -37.81 -21.16 9.47
CA LEU A 80 -36.55 -21.75 8.94
C LEU A 80 -35.35 -21.19 9.67
N ARG A 81 -34.60 -22.06 10.37
CA ARG A 81 -33.51 -21.65 11.24
C ARG A 81 -32.44 -22.72 11.39
N VAL A 82 -31.18 -22.30 11.45
CA VAL A 82 -30.08 -23.13 11.96
C VAL A 82 -29.98 -22.94 13.47
N ARG A 83 -29.84 -24.01 14.21
CA ARG A 83 -29.67 -23.97 15.66
C ARG A 83 -28.35 -24.62 16.04
N VAL A 84 -27.48 -23.90 16.76
CA VAL A 84 -26.27 -24.43 17.34
C VAL A 84 -26.46 -24.59 18.83
N THR A 85 -26.22 -25.80 19.36
CA THR A 85 -26.35 -26.11 20.78
C THR A 85 -25.06 -26.72 21.32
N LEU A 86 -24.75 -26.38 22.56
CA LEU A 86 -23.58 -26.87 23.29
C LEU A 86 -24.06 -27.65 24.53
N ASP A 87 -23.62 -28.90 24.69
CA ASP A 87 -23.78 -29.67 25.92
C ASP A 87 -22.38 -29.99 26.51
N PRO A 88 -21.91 -29.17 27.47
CA PRO A 88 -20.60 -29.37 28.08
C PRO A 88 -20.47 -30.68 28.86
N LYS A 89 -21.60 -31.21 29.38
CA LYS A 89 -21.62 -32.48 30.17
C LYS A 89 -21.42 -33.68 29.28
N LYS A 90 -22.11 -33.69 28.11
CA LYS A 90 -21.93 -34.73 27.10
C LYS A 90 -20.72 -34.48 26.20
N LYS A 91 -20.09 -33.31 26.31
CA LYS A 91 -19.01 -32.84 25.46
C LYS A 91 -19.43 -32.85 23.98
N THR A 92 -20.63 -32.38 23.68
CA THR A 92 -21.15 -32.35 22.32
C THR A 92 -21.49 -30.94 21.86
N ILE A 93 -21.24 -30.70 20.57
CA ILE A 93 -21.75 -29.55 19.83
C ILE A 93 -22.71 -30.12 18.79
N THR A 94 -23.92 -29.55 18.70
CA THR A 94 -24.91 -29.98 17.72
C THR A 94 -25.27 -28.80 16.81
N VAL A 95 -25.17 -29.00 15.49
CA VAL A 95 -25.67 -28.08 14.45
C VAL A 95 -26.94 -28.72 13.88
N SER A 96 -28.08 -28.07 14.07
CA SER A 96 -29.38 -28.52 13.61
C SER A 96 -29.97 -27.59 12.59
N ASP A 97 -30.57 -28.15 11.53
CA ASP A 97 -31.37 -27.42 10.56
C ASP A 97 -32.78 -28.05 10.42
N ASN A 98 -33.71 -27.28 9.90
CA ASN A 98 -35.02 -27.74 9.49
C ASN A 98 -35.24 -27.61 7.97
N GLY A 99 -34.17 -27.84 7.21
CA GLY A 99 -34.12 -27.82 5.75
C GLY A 99 -34.68 -29.08 5.10
N ILE A 100 -34.15 -29.49 3.96
CA ILE A 100 -34.63 -30.63 3.16
C ILE A 100 -34.41 -32.00 3.84
N GLY A 101 -33.47 -32.12 4.77
CA GLY A 101 -33.02 -33.41 5.31
C GLY A 101 -32.50 -34.37 4.23
N MET A 102 -32.24 -35.61 4.63
CA MET A 102 -31.69 -36.68 3.76
C MET A 102 -32.37 -38.00 4.06
N SER A 103 -32.56 -38.84 3.02
CA SER A 103 -32.91 -40.25 3.13
C SER A 103 -31.63 -41.10 3.34
N ALA A 104 -31.79 -42.41 3.63
CA ALA A 104 -30.68 -43.34 3.77
C ALA A 104 -29.80 -43.39 2.50
N GLU A 105 -30.43 -43.40 1.31
CA GLU A 105 -29.75 -43.41 0.02
C GLU A 105 -29.01 -42.07 -0.24
N GLU A 106 -29.59 -40.95 0.21
CA GLU A 106 -28.99 -39.63 0.09
C GLU A 106 -27.78 -39.49 1.03
N ILE A 107 -27.85 -40.04 2.25
CA ILE A 107 -26.73 -40.13 3.18
C ILE A 107 -25.60 -40.98 2.56
N ASP A 108 -25.88 -42.13 2.03
CA ASP A 108 -24.90 -42.98 1.37
C ASP A 108 -24.23 -42.27 0.19
N LYS A 109 -25.02 -41.56 -0.60
CA LYS A 109 -24.51 -40.83 -1.77
C LYS A 109 -23.68 -39.60 -1.40
N TYR A 110 -24.09 -38.81 -0.38
CA TYR A 110 -23.50 -37.48 -0.13
C TYR A 110 -22.56 -37.44 1.07
N LEU A 111 -22.68 -38.36 2.03
CA LEU A 111 -21.76 -38.41 3.18
C LEU A 111 -20.68 -39.48 3.03
N ASN A 112 -20.94 -40.58 2.29
CA ASN A 112 -19.99 -41.67 2.13
C ASN A 112 -19.12 -41.52 0.86
N GLN A 113 -19.38 -40.54 0.02
CA GLN A 113 -18.57 -40.24 -1.17
C GLN A 113 -17.83 -38.91 -0.99
N ILE A 114 -16.55 -38.99 -0.74
CA ILE A 114 -15.68 -37.80 -0.54
C ILE A 114 -15.60 -37.00 -1.84
N ALA A 115 -15.66 -35.67 -1.72
CA ALA A 115 -15.66 -34.72 -2.84
C ALA A 115 -16.85 -34.81 -3.77
N PHE A 116 -17.98 -35.34 -3.30
CA PHE A 116 -19.24 -35.35 -4.01
C PHE A 116 -20.21 -34.36 -3.37
N SER A 117 -20.66 -33.35 -4.13
CA SER A 117 -21.57 -32.32 -3.62
C SER A 117 -22.94 -32.39 -4.26
N SER A 118 -23.98 -32.46 -3.41
CA SER A 118 -25.38 -32.33 -3.86
C SER A 118 -25.73 -30.93 -4.37
N ALA A 119 -24.88 -29.92 -4.12
CA ALA A 119 -25.11 -28.55 -4.58
C ALA A 119 -25.04 -28.44 -6.10
N ASN A 120 -24.07 -29.10 -6.73
CA ASN A 120 -23.93 -29.06 -8.20
C ASN A 120 -25.13 -29.68 -8.91
N GLU A 121 -25.57 -30.87 -8.46
CA GLU A 121 -26.78 -31.50 -9.04
C GLU A 121 -28.04 -30.65 -8.85
N PHE A 122 -28.13 -29.99 -7.70
CA PHE A 122 -29.25 -29.11 -7.38
C PHE A 122 -29.23 -27.83 -8.23
N LEU A 123 -28.07 -27.19 -8.39
CA LEU A 123 -27.88 -26.01 -9.22
C LEU A 123 -28.16 -26.29 -10.69
N ASP A 124 -27.77 -27.47 -11.20
CA ASP A 124 -28.05 -27.85 -12.59
C ASP A 124 -29.56 -28.00 -12.86
N LYS A 125 -30.33 -28.46 -11.87
CA LYS A 125 -31.77 -28.63 -11.97
C LYS A 125 -32.56 -27.33 -11.73
N TYR A 126 -32.08 -26.44 -10.83
CA TYR A 126 -32.83 -25.27 -10.34
C TYR A 126 -32.04 -23.95 -10.53
N LYS A 127 -31.35 -23.78 -11.67
CA LYS A 127 -30.44 -22.64 -11.95
C LYS A 127 -30.99 -21.26 -11.57
N ASP A 128 -32.26 -21.01 -11.88
CA ASP A 128 -32.88 -19.70 -11.71
C ASP A 128 -33.37 -19.44 -10.25
N GLN A 129 -33.53 -20.50 -9.45
CA GLN A 129 -34.15 -20.43 -8.11
C GLN A 129 -33.14 -20.71 -6.97
N ALA A 130 -31.98 -21.23 -7.30
CA ALA A 130 -30.99 -21.69 -6.32
C ALA A 130 -29.67 -20.89 -6.36
N SER A 131 -29.69 -19.64 -6.83
CA SER A 131 -28.52 -18.78 -6.87
C SER A 131 -28.13 -18.37 -5.45
N GLY A 132 -27.19 -19.06 -4.83
CA GLY A 132 -26.72 -18.71 -3.48
C GLY A 132 -26.29 -19.88 -2.62
N LEU A 133 -26.24 -21.11 -3.19
CA LEU A 133 -25.69 -22.24 -2.47
C LEU A 133 -24.20 -22.08 -2.22
N ILE A 134 -23.78 -22.47 -1.02
CA ILE A 134 -22.46 -22.21 -0.44
C ILE A 134 -21.50 -23.39 -0.68
N GLY A 135 -21.99 -24.62 -0.47
CA GLY A 135 -21.19 -25.86 -0.41
C GLY A 135 -20.97 -26.50 -1.78
N GLN A 136 -19.89 -26.16 -2.50
CA GLN A 136 -19.61 -26.67 -3.84
C GLN A 136 -18.66 -27.85 -3.90
N PHE A 137 -17.78 -28.06 -2.90
CA PHE A 137 -16.65 -28.98 -2.97
C PHE A 137 -16.94 -30.40 -2.40
N GLY A 138 -18.02 -30.59 -1.63
CA GLY A 138 -18.33 -31.90 -1.01
C GLY A 138 -17.31 -32.35 0.05
N LEU A 139 -16.54 -31.42 0.62
CA LEU A 139 -15.50 -31.69 1.61
C LEU A 139 -15.76 -31.03 2.96
N GLY A 140 -16.59 -29.99 3.00
CA GLY A 140 -16.84 -29.18 4.21
C GLY A 140 -17.34 -29.98 5.41
N PHE A 141 -18.20 -31.00 5.18
CA PHE A 141 -18.70 -31.88 6.25
C PHE A 141 -17.59 -32.57 7.02
N TYR A 142 -16.52 -33.01 6.33
CA TYR A 142 -15.43 -33.77 6.97
C TYR A 142 -14.56 -32.90 7.90
N SER A 143 -14.72 -31.58 7.88
CA SER A 143 -14.10 -30.69 8.87
C SER A 143 -14.56 -31.00 10.31
N ALA A 144 -15.72 -31.63 10.47
CA ALA A 144 -16.23 -32.12 11.75
C ALA A 144 -15.23 -33.05 12.48
N PHE A 145 -14.49 -33.88 11.74
CA PHE A 145 -13.50 -34.80 12.30
C PHE A 145 -12.18 -34.14 12.72
N MET A 146 -12.03 -32.85 12.47
CA MET A 146 -10.86 -32.08 12.96
C MET A 146 -10.96 -31.80 14.46
N VAL A 147 -12.17 -31.77 15.01
CA VAL A 147 -12.45 -31.38 16.40
C VAL A 147 -13.22 -32.45 17.19
N SER A 148 -13.52 -33.60 16.58
CA SER A 148 -14.33 -34.65 17.22
C SER A 148 -13.76 -36.04 16.99
N ASP A 149 -13.93 -36.89 18.01
CA ASP A 149 -13.59 -38.31 17.95
C ASP A 149 -14.71 -39.12 17.26
N ARG A 150 -15.95 -38.59 17.23
CA ARG A 150 -17.11 -39.25 16.63
C ARG A 150 -18.12 -38.19 16.17
N VAL A 151 -18.71 -38.44 15.02
CA VAL A 151 -19.77 -37.61 14.43
C VAL A 151 -21.02 -38.48 14.25
N GLU A 152 -22.20 -37.99 14.71
CA GLU A 152 -23.49 -38.57 14.45
C GLU A 152 -24.32 -37.62 13.61
N VAL A 153 -25.02 -38.13 12.59
CA VAL A 153 -25.93 -37.35 11.75
C VAL A 153 -27.30 -38.01 11.82
N ILE A 154 -28.29 -37.28 12.37
CA ILE A 154 -29.69 -37.72 12.44
C ILE A 154 -30.46 -36.88 11.44
N SER A 155 -31.07 -37.52 10.43
CA SER A 155 -31.74 -36.78 9.36
C SER A 155 -33.10 -37.38 9.00
N ARG A 156 -34.05 -36.50 8.67
CA ARG A 156 -35.35 -36.84 8.11
C ARG A 156 -35.61 -36.01 6.87
N SER A 157 -35.82 -36.70 5.74
CA SER A 157 -36.13 -36.06 4.45
C SER A 157 -37.44 -35.28 4.50
N TYR A 158 -37.56 -34.25 3.70
CA TYR A 158 -38.82 -33.50 3.49
C TYR A 158 -39.90 -34.32 2.74
N ARG A 159 -39.51 -35.44 2.16
CA ARG A 159 -40.41 -36.31 1.43
C ARG A 159 -41.25 -37.13 2.40
N ASP A 160 -42.57 -37.27 2.07
CA ASP A 160 -43.47 -38.04 2.85
C ASP A 160 -43.09 -39.54 2.87
N ASN A 161 -43.37 -40.22 3.99
CA ASN A 161 -43.14 -41.65 4.19
C ASN A 161 -41.68 -42.14 4.11
N VAL A 162 -40.70 -41.24 4.21
CA VAL A 162 -39.27 -41.59 4.34
C VAL A 162 -38.91 -41.63 5.83
N PRO A 163 -38.41 -42.78 6.35
CA PRO A 163 -38.04 -42.87 7.77
C PRO A 163 -36.84 -41.98 8.07
N ALA A 164 -36.77 -41.52 9.30
CA ALA A 164 -35.57 -40.86 9.79
C ALA A 164 -34.43 -41.86 9.98
N VAL A 165 -33.22 -41.43 9.73
CA VAL A 165 -32.03 -42.25 9.78
C VAL A 165 -30.95 -41.61 10.63
N LYS A 166 -30.14 -42.46 11.24
CA LYS A 166 -28.93 -42.04 11.97
C LYS A 166 -27.70 -42.67 11.31
N TRP A 167 -26.78 -41.84 10.98
CA TRP A 167 -25.44 -42.20 10.50
C TRP A 167 -24.42 -41.91 11.60
N THR A 168 -23.44 -42.78 11.78
CA THR A 168 -22.39 -42.62 12.79
C THR A 168 -21.04 -43.03 12.19
N CYS A 169 -19.99 -42.22 12.45
CA CYS A 169 -18.62 -42.51 12.07
C CYS A 169 -17.67 -41.94 13.13
N ASP A 170 -16.57 -42.64 13.38
CA ASP A 170 -15.49 -42.22 14.29
C ASP A 170 -14.27 -41.67 13.59
N GLY A 171 -14.36 -41.34 12.30
CA GLY A 171 -13.26 -40.86 11.49
C GLY A 171 -12.41 -41.98 10.85
N SER A 172 -12.81 -43.24 11.07
CA SER A 172 -12.32 -44.39 10.29
C SER A 172 -13.07 -44.50 8.95
N PRO A 173 -12.63 -45.32 7.99
CA PRO A 173 -13.40 -45.61 6.78
C PRO A 173 -14.74 -46.31 7.00
N GLU A 174 -15.00 -46.78 8.20
CA GLU A 174 -16.21 -47.50 8.56
C GLU A 174 -17.31 -46.52 9.10
N TYR A 175 -18.54 -46.78 8.72
CA TYR A 175 -19.70 -46.05 9.21
C TYR A 175 -20.85 -47.03 9.53
N ALA A 176 -21.81 -46.57 10.32
CA ALA A 176 -23.05 -47.31 10.59
C ALA A 176 -24.27 -46.45 10.21
N ILE A 177 -25.29 -47.05 9.61
CA ILE A 177 -26.59 -46.44 9.36
C ILE A 177 -27.65 -47.28 10.05
N GLU A 178 -28.51 -46.62 10.85
CA GLU A 178 -29.62 -47.23 11.58
C GLU A 178 -30.88 -46.39 11.47
N GLU A 179 -32.06 -46.97 11.69
CA GLU A 179 -33.29 -46.19 11.79
C GLU A 179 -33.26 -45.30 13.02
N ALA A 180 -33.83 -44.13 12.90
CA ALA A 180 -33.89 -43.15 13.98
C ALA A 180 -35.31 -42.57 14.14
N THR A 181 -35.54 -41.95 15.29
CA THR A 181 -36.77 -41.20 15.57
C THR A 181 -36.45 -39.71 15.48
N ARG A 182 -37.00 -39.03 14.49
CA ARG A 182 -37.02 -37.56 14.37
C ARG A 182 -38.40 -37.16 13.83
N GLU A 183 -39.08 -36.28 14.53
CA GLU A 183 -40.44 -35.90 14.16
C GLU A 183 -40.49 -34.89 13.03
N GLU A 184 -39.55 -33.97 13.02
CA GLU A 184 -39.48 -32.89 12.04
C GLU A 184 -38.43 -33.19 10.94
N ARG A 185 -38.68 -32.66 9.71
CA ARG A 185 -37.68 -32.69 8.64
C ARG A 185 -36.41 -31.91 9.02
N GLY A 186 -35.30 -32.22 8.38
CA GLY A 186 -34.01 -31.53 8.58
C GLY A 186 -32.95 -32.48 9.09
N THR A 187 -31.83 -31.91 9.55
CA THR A 187 -30.64 -32.68 9.95
C THR A 187 -30.06 -32.15 11.26
N ASP A 188 -29.63 -33.05 12.14
CA ASP A 188 -28.81 -32.75 13.31
C ASP A 188 -27.43 -33.37 13.07
N VAL A 189 -26.38 -32.55 13.08
CA VAL A 189 -24.98 -33.00 13.08
C VAL A 189 -24.44 -32.85 14.51
N ILE A 190 -24.13 -33.96 15.15
CA ILE A 190 -23.69 -34.04 16.55
C ILE A 190 -22.23 -34.40 16.58
N LEU A 191 -21.39 -33.49 17.10
CA LEU A 191 -19.94 -33.67 17.26
C LEU A 191 -19.63 -34.09 18.69
N HIS A 192 -18.96 -35.22 18.87
CA HIS A 192 -18.38 -35.61 20.15
C HIS A 192 -16.96 -35.05 20.20
N VAL A 193 -16.80 -33.91 20.88
CA VAL A 193 -15.58 -33.12 20.89
C VAL A 193 -14.41 -33.87 21.52
N ASP A 194 -13.31 -33.94 20.84
CA ASP A 194 -12.11 -34.65 21.28
C ASP A 194 -11.37 -33.93 22.43
N LYS A 195 -10.32 -34.56 22.98
CA LYS A 195 -9.58 -34.01 24.12
C LYS A 195 -8.72 -32.79 23.77
N GLU A 196 -8.30 -32.67 22.52
CA GLU A 196 -7.41 -31.60 22.04
C GLU A 196 -8.23 -30.35 21.74
N SER A 197 -9.52 -30.48 21.39
CA SER A 197 -10.42 -29.42 20.94
C SER A 197 -11.37 -28.89 22.04
N LYS A 198 -11.02 -29.09 23.32
CA LYS A 198 -11.87 -28.69 24.48
C LYS A 198 -12.21 -27.21 24.52
N GLU A 199 -11.42 -26.35 23.91
CA GLU A 199 -11.72 -24.92 23.83
C GLU A 199 -13.08 -24.64 23.19
N PHE A 200 -13.53 -25.49 22.25
CA PHE A 200 -14.83 -25.35 21.59
C PHE A 200 -16.01 -25.75 22.46
N LEU A 201 -15.79 -26.28 23.65
CA LEU A 201 -16.83 -26.55 24.66
C LEU A 201 -17.12 -25.32 25.56
N GLU A 202 -16.46 -24.18 25.28
CA GLU A 202 -16.71 -22.91 25.95
C GLU A 202 -17.74 -22.08 25.16
N GLU A 203 -18.84 -21.66 25.85
CA GLU A 203 -19.95 -20.90 25.25
C GLU A 203 -19.44 -19.63 24.54
N ASN A 204 -18.55 -18.86 25.20
CA ASN A 204 -17.99 -17.62 24.65
C ASN A 204 -17.14 -17.87 23.40
N ARG A 205 -16.40 -19.00 23.38
CA ARG A 205 -15.57 -19.37 22.24
C ARG A 205 -16.43 -19.68 21.01
N LEU A 206 -17.46 -20.51 21.18
CA LEU A 206 -18.40 -20.82 20.09
C LEU A 206 -19.16 -19.57 19.62
N GLU A 207 -19.64 -18.73 20.53
CA GLU A 207 -20.30 -17.48 20.13
C GLU A 207 -19.40 -16.56 19.33
N SER A 208 -18.14 -16.43 19.73
CA SER A 208 -17.16 -15.61 18.98
C SER A 208 -16.91 -16.15 17.57
N LEU A 209 -16.83 -17.47 17.41
CA LEU A 209 -16.66 -18.11 16.10
C LEU A 209 -17.91 -17.96 15.23
N LEU A 210 -19.11 -18.14 15.79
CA LEU A 210 -20.36 -17.92 15.08
C LEU A 210 -20.46 -16.46 14.61
N LYS A 211 -20.09 -15.49 15.45
CA LYS A 211 -20.04 -14.08 15.06
C LYS A 211 -18.98 -13.81 13.99
N LYS A 212 -17.82 -14.46 14.06
CA LYS A 212 -16.76 -14.30 13.06
C LYS A 212 -17.18 -14.82 11.68
N TYR A 213 -17.74 -16.01 11.62
CA TYR A 213 -17.97 -16.72 10.36
C TYR A 213 -19.40 -16.64 9.83
N CYS A 214 -20.38 -16.42 10.68
CA CYS A 214 -21.81 -16.59 10.37
C CYS A 214 -22.62 -15.31 10.49
N SER A 215 -22.03 -14.15 10.82
CA SER A 215 -22.73 -12.88 11.10
C SER A 215 -23.72 -12.44 10.03
N PHE A 216 -23.52 -12.85 8.79
CA PHE A 216 -24.34 -12.35 7.68
C PHE A 216 -24.96 -13.46 6.82
N LEU A 217 -25.01 -14.69 7.33
CA LEU A 217 -25.68 -15.79 6.63
C LEU A 217 -27.14 -15.46 6.32
N PRO A 218 -27.71 -15.91 5.17
CA PRO A 218 -29.07 -15.58 4.72
C PRO A 218 -30.17 -16.35 5.42
N VAL A 219 -29.83 -17.09 6.46
CA VAL A 219 -30.74 -17.86 7.32
C VAL A 219 -30.40 -17.54 8.76
N GLU A 220 -31.42 -17.38 9.61
CA GLU A 220 -31.22 -17.15 11.03
C GLU A 220 -30.40 -18.26 11.69
N VAL A 221 -29.38 -17.85 12.44
CA VAL A 221 -28.55 -18.75 13.25
C VAL A 221 -28.83 -18.48 14.73
N GLN A 222 -29.42 -19.44 15.40
CA GLN A 222 -29.71 -19.38 16.82
C GLN A 222 -28.56 -20.01 17.64
N PHE A 223 -28.07 -19.28 18.66
CA PHE A 223 -27.18 -19.84 19.67
C PHE A 223 -27.66 -19.49 21.08
N GLY A 224 -28.25 -20.46 21.76
CA GLY A 224 -28.88 -20.28 23.07
C GLY A 224 -30.13 -19.42 23.01
N ASN A 225 -30.48 -18.83 24.16
CA ASN A 225 -31.61 -17.93 24.34
C ASN A 225 -31.14 -16.56 24.81
N GLU A 226 -31.98 -15.54 24.60
CA GLU A 226 -31.76 -14.21 25.16
C GLU A 226 -31.81 -14.28 26.69
N LYS A 227 -30.90 -13.57 27.35
CA LYS A 227 -30.80 -13.48 28.81
C LYS A 227 -31.14 -12.06 29.24
N GLU A 228 -32.00 -11.92 30.23
CA GLU A 228 -32.44 -10.66 30.80
C GLU A 228 -31.95 -10.56 32.25
N TRP A 229 -31.58 -9.35 32.69
CA TRP A 229 -31.19 -9.12 34.08
C TRP A 229 -32.43 -9.03 34.95
N LYS A 230 -32.69 -10.03 35.77
CA LYS A 230 -33.85 -10.11 36.66
C LYS A 230 -33.39 -10.52 38.05
N ASP A 231 -33.84 -9.79 39.08
CA ASP A 231 -33.56 -10.07 40.50
C ASP A 231 -32.06 -10.29 40.84
N GLY A 232 -31.17 -9.50 40.23
CA GLY A 232 -29.72 -9.61 40.51
C GLY A 232 -29.03 -10.79 39.83
N LYS A 233 -29.69 -11.48 38.88
CA LYS A 233 -29.13 -12.59 38.10
C LYS A 233 -29.56 -12.49 36.63
N MET A 234 -28.73 -13.02 35.75
CA MET A 234 -29.08 -13.20 34.34
C MET A 234 -30.05 -14.39 34.24
N ALA A 235 -31.28 -14.12 33.82
CA ALA A 235 -32.34 -15.12 33.62
C ALA A 235 -32.56 -15.35 32.11
N ASP A 236 -32.81 -16.62 31.75
CA ASP A 236 -33.16 -17.01 30.38
C ASP A 236 -34.61 -16.56 30.10
N THR A 237 -34.80 -15.84 28.99
CA THR A 237 -36.12 -15.34 28.60
C THR A 237 -36.95 -16.36 27.82
N GLY A 238 -36.37 -17.49 27.42
CA GLY A 238 -36.97 -18.47 26.53
C GLY A 238 -37.04 -18.02 25.05
N LYS A 239 -36.65 -16.78 24.74
CA LYS A 239 -36.60 -16.31 23.37
C LYS A 239 -35.30 -16.75 22.71
N PRO A 240 -35.33 -17.20 21.42
CA PRO A 240 -34.11 -17.58 20.72
C PRO A 240 -33.18 -16.39 20.55
N LYS A 241 -31.90 -16.58 20.88
CA LYS A 241 -30.84 -15.60 20.60
C LYS A 241 -30.33 -15.79 19.17
N ILE A 242 -30.74 -14.89 18.25
CA ILE A 242 -30.26 -14.88 16.89
C ILE A 242 -28.97 -14.07 16.84
N ILE A 243 -27.93 -14.63 16.23
CA ILE A 243 -26.58 -14.05 16.26
C ILE A 243 -26.19 -13.34 14.96
N ASN A 244 -26.97 -13.49 13.92
CA ASN A 244 -26.64 -12.97 12.59
C ASN A 244 -27.68 -12.00 12.03
N ASN A 245 -27.25 -11.14 11.12
CA ASN A 245 -28.09 -10.26 10.32
C ASN A 245 -28.30 -10.90 8.94
N THR A 246 -29.51 -11.37 8.64
CA THR A 246 -29.81 -12.09 7.39
C THR A 246 -29.98 -11.19 6.19
N GLN A 247 -30.10 -9.87 6.37
CA GLN A 247 -30.28 -8.87 5.32
C GLN A 247 -29.31 -7.69 5.51
N PRO A 248 -28.01 -7.93 5.46
CA PRO A 248 -27.02 -6.87 5.62
C PRO A 248 -27.14 -5.84 4.50
N ALA A 249 -26.70 -4.62 4.78
CA ALA A 249 -26.91 -3.48 3.90
C ALA A 249 -26.41 -3.70 2.45
N TRP A 250 -25.31 -4.43 2.26
CA TRP A 250 -24.75 -4.67 0.93
C TRP A 250 -25.59 -5.60 0.03
N THR A 251 -26.52 -6.37 0.59
CA THR A 251 -27.43 -7.26 -0.19
C THR A 251 -28.68 -6.53 -0.68
N ARG A 252 -28.91 -5.32 -0.17
CA ARG A 252 -30.05 -4.47 -0.53
C ARG A 252 -29.68 -3.59 -1.71
N LYS A 253 -30.68 -3.14 -2.48
CA LYS A 253 -30.42 -2.21 -3.59
C LYS A 253 -30.01 -0.83 -3.04
N PRO A 254 -29.04 -0.13 -3.69
CA PRO A 254 -28.65 1.20 -3.23
C PRO A 254 -29.81 2.23 -3.16
N ALA A 255 -30.83 2.06 -4.01
CA ALA A 255 -32.01 2.93 -4.00
C ALA A 255 -32.91 2.76 -2.76
N ASP A 256 -32.81 1.63 -2.07
CA ASP A 256 -33.62 1.29 -0.91
C ASP A 256 -32.92 1.67 0.41
N LEU A 257 -31.72 2.25 0.35
CA LEU A 257 -30.87 2.58 1.48
C LEU A 257 -30.72 4.09 1.64
N LYS A 258 -30.69 4.55 2.88
CA LYS A 258 -30.37 5.93 3.28
C LYS A 258 -28.97 5.99 3.91
N ASP A 259 -28.44 7.20 4.07
CA ASP A 259 -27.14 7.41 4.68
C ASP A 259 -27.03 6.83 6.11
N GLU A 260 -28.14 6.86 6.86
CA GLU A 260 -28.20 6.26 8.19
C GLU A 260 -28.04 4.74 8.16
N ASP A 261 -28.55 4.03 7.13
CA ASP A 261 -28.39 2.58 6.96
C ASP A 261 -26.91 2.23 6.75
N TYR A 262 -26.20 3.02 5.93
CA TYR A 262 -24.77 2.84 5.69
C TYR A 262 -23.94 3.11 6.94
N THR A 263 -24.27 4.16 7.69
CA THR A 263 -23.58 4.48 8.94
C THR A 263 -23.81 3.42 10.01
N SER A 264 -25.04 2.94 10.14
CA SER A 264 -25.39 1.86 11.07
C SER A 264 -24.66 0.58 10.74
N PHE A 265 -24.58 0.24 9.45
CA PHE A 265 -23.84 -0.94 8.99
C PHE A 265 -22.32 -0.79 9.22
N TYR A 266 -21.75 0.39 9.04
CA TYR A 266 -20.35 0.64 9.38
C TYR A 266 -20.07 0.41 10.87
N ARG A 267 -20.96 0.87 11.77
CA ARG A 267 -20.84 0.66 13.21
C ARG A 267 -21.03 -0.81 13.60
N GLU A 268 -21.83 -1.57 12.86
CA GLU A 268 -21.97 -3.03 13.02
C GLU A 268 -20.65 -3.74 12.73
N LEU A 269 -19.96 -3.36 11.64
CA LEU A 269 -18.66 -3.92 11.25
C LEU A 269 -17.50 -3.45 12.16
N TYR A 270 -17.52 -2.17 12.55
CA TYR A 270 -16.43 -1.50 13.29
C TYR A 270 -16.95 -0.71 14.48
N PRO A 271 -17.36 -1.39 15.57
CA PRO A 271 -18.03 -0.73 16.72
C PRO A 271 -17.17 0.35 17.41
N MET A 272 -15.85 0.24 17.32
CA MET A 272 -14.89 1.19 17.91
C MET A 272 -14.28 2.14 16.87
N GLY A 273 -14.73 2.09 15.61
CA GLY A 273 -14.23 2.92 14.52
C GLY A 273 -14.80 4.34 14.53
N GLU A 274 -14.01 5.31 14.08
CA GLU A 274 -14.52 6.66 13.76
C GLU A 274 -15.42 6.59 12.51
N GLU A 275 -16.40 7.50 12.40
CA GLU A 275 -17.28 7.55 11.22
C GLU A 275 -16.49 7.78 9.94
N PRO A 276 -16.82 7.04 8.86
CA PRO A 276 -16.13 7.16 7.57
C PRO A 276 -16.48 8.50 6.89
N LEU A 277 -15.61 8.94 6.01
CA LEU A 277 -15.79 10.17 5.21
C LEU A 277 -16.98 10.05 4.25
N PHE A 278 -17.12 8.89 3.62
CA PHE A 278 -18.20 8.49 2.71
C PHE A 278 -18.10 7.00 2.40
N HIS A 279 -19.07 6.50 1.65
CA HIS A 279 -19.16 5.09 1.25
C HIS A 279 -19.32 4.93 -0.28
N ILE A 280 -18.99 3.73 -0.75
CA ILE A 280 -19.24 3.28 -2.12
C ILE A 280 -20.01 1.98 -2.04
N HIS A 281 -21.23 1.95 -2.59
CA HIS A 281 -22.00 0.72 -2.72
C HIS A 281 -21.68 0.07 -4.06
N LEU A 282 -21.10 -1.13 -4.01
CA LEU A 282 -20.84 -1.98 -5.18
C LEU A 282 -22.08 -2.84 -5.44
N ASN A 283 -22.59 -2.79 -6.66
CA ASN A 283 -23.71 -3.62 -7.09
C ASN A 283 -23.55 -3.89 -8.61
N VAL A 284 -23.02 -5.07 -8.94
CA VAL A 284 -22.67 -5.48 -10.31
C VAL A 284 -23.21 -6.88 -10.54
N ASP A 285 -23.98 -7.04 -11.62
CA ASP A 285 -24.56 -8.33 -12.00
C ASP A 285 -23.87 -8.95 -13.21
N TYR A 286 -23.19 -8.14 -14.03
CA TYR A 286 -22.52 -8.58 -15.24
C TYR A 286 -21.25 -7.74 -15.50
N PRO A 287 -20.14 -8.34 -15.96
CA PRO A 287 -19.90 -9.74 -16.38
C PRO A 287 -19.61 -10.72 -15.22
N PHE A 288 -19.66 -10.27 -13.99
CA PHE A 288 -19.52 -11.06 -12.77
C PHE A 288 -20.46 -10.50 -11.71
N LYS A 289 -20.81 -11.31 -10.73
CA LYS A 289 -21.58 -10.85 -9.59
C LYS A 289 -20.65 -10.28 -8.53
N LEU A 290 -20.86 -9.03 -8.15
CA LEU A 290 -20.11 -8.35 -7.13
C LEU A 290 -21.03 -7.40 -6.37
N THR A 291 -21.17 -7.62 -5.09
CA THR A 291 -21.86 -6.72 -4.18
C THR A 291 -20.92 -6.32 -3.05
N GLY A 292 -21.21 -5.22 -2.37
CA GLY A 292 -20.38 -4.80 -1.25
C GLY A 292 -20.56 -3.33 -0.91
N ILE A 293 -20.01 -2.94 0.21
CA ILE A 293 -19.93 -1.54 0.61
C ILE A 293 -18.50 -1.27 1.08
N LEU A 294 -17.83 -0.34 0.41
CA LEU A 294 -16.52 0.16 0.78
C LEU A 294 -16.66 1.51 1.46
N TYR A 295 -15.93 1.71 2.53
CA TYR A 295 -15.91 2.95 3.31
C TYR A 295 -14.53 3.58 3.28
N PHE A 296 -14.49 4.89 3.13
CA PHE A 296 -13.28 5.69 3.26
C PHE A 296 -13.10 6.09 4.73
N PRO A 297 -12.13 5.51 5.45
CA PRO A 297 -11.83 5.91 6.82
C PRO A 297 -11.12 7.27 6.82
N LYS A 298 -11.15 7.96 7.96
CA LYS A 298 -10.26 9.09 8.21
C LYS A 298 -8.86 8.56 8.47
N ILE A 299 -7.90 8.92 7.62
CA ILE A 299 -6.50 8.53 7.76
C ILE A 299 -5.77 9.67 8.47
N ARG A 300 -5.53 9.53 9.79
CA ARG A 300 -4.69 10.46 10.52
C ARG A 300 -3.22 10.11 10.30
N ASN A 301 -2.34 11.11 10.32
CA ASN A 301 -0.90 11.06 9.97
C ASN A 301 -0.01 10.08 10.77
N ASN A 302 -0.56 9.16 11.51
CA ASN A 302 0.20 8.14 12.23
C ASN A 302 0.16 6.81 11.50
N PHE A 303 1.32 6.34 11.09
CA PHE A 303 1.68 5.16 10.30
C PHE A 303 1.28 3.78 10.89
N GLU A 304 0.30 3.67 11.75
CA GLU A 304 -0.39 2.40 11.91
C GLU A 304 -1.49 2.30 10.82
N ILE A 305 -1.05 2.15 9.59
CA ILE A 305 -1.93 1.70 8.50
C ILE A 305 -2.33 0.28 8.89
N GLN A 306 -3.47 0.17 9.58
CA GLN A 306 -4.13 -1.12 9.77
C GLN A 306 -4.62 -1.58 8.39
N LYS A 307 -3.73 -2.25 7.68
CA LYS A 307 -4.09 -3.01 6.48
C LYS A 307 -5.12 -4.07 6.87
N ASN A 308 -5.96 -4.46 5.90
CA ASN A 308 -6.88 -5.60 6.02
C ASN A 308 -8.11 -5.35 6.91
N LYS A 309 -8.88 -4.31 6.57
CA LYS A 309 -10.22 -4.12 7.14
C LYS A 309 -11.35 -4.34 6.14
N ILE A 310 -11.04 -4.77 4.92
CA ILE A 310 -12.06 -5.24 3.99
C ILE A 310 -12.27 -6.73 4.25
N GLN A 311 -13.52 -7.09 4.54
CA GLN A 311 -13.93 -8.47 4.73
C GLN A 311 -14.47 -9.03 3.42
N LEU A 312 -13.95 -10.19 3.02
CA LEU A 312 -14.39 -10.90 1.83
C LEU A 312 -15.45 -11.95 2.21
N TYR A 313 -16.53 -11.93 1.46
CA TYR A 313 -17.63 -12.90 1.54
C TYR A 313 -17.82 -13.59 0.18
N CYS A 314 -18.40 -14.77 0.23
CA CYS A 314 -18.91 -15.49 -0.93
C CYS A 314 -20.32 -16.02 -0.57
N ASN A 315 -21.34 -15.47 -1.23
CA ASN A 315 -22.74 -15.73 -0.87
C ASN A 315 -23.03 -15.51 0.61
N GLN A 316 -22.59 -14.37 1.15
CA GLN A 316 -22.75 -13.97 2.57
C GLN A 316 -22.00 -14.85 3.60
N VAL A 317 -21.15 -15.77 3.14
CA VAL A 317 -20.26 -16.56 4.01
C VAL A 317 -18.91 -15.86 4.09
N PHE A 318 -18.43 -15.63 5.29
CA PHE A 318 -17.09 -15.06 5.51
C PHE A 318 -16.00 -15.97 4.98
N VAL A 319 -15.11 -15.40 4.17
CA VAL A 319 -13.95 -16.07 3.56
C VAL A 319 -12.67 -15.67 4.29
N THR A 320 -12.34 -14.39 4.26
CA THR A 320 -11.12 -13.84 4.82
C THR A 320 -11.24 -12.33 5.04
N ASP A 321 -10.41 -11.79 5.90
CA ASP A 321 -10.19 -10.35 6.08
C ASP A 321 -8.95 -9.84 5.32
N SER A 322 -8.23 -10.72 4.62
CA SER A 322 -7.13 -10.36 3.73
C SER A 322 -7.59 -10.39 2.28
N VAL A 323 -7.63 -9.22 1.65
CA VAL A 323 -8.03 -9.04 0.24
C VAL A 323 -6.83 -8.83 -0.70
N GLU A 324 -5.64 -9.23 -0.26
CA GLU A 324 -4.44 -9.18 -1.09
C GLU A 324 -4.66 -9.92 -2.42
N GLY A 325 -4.29 -9.28 -3.52
CA GLY A 325 -4.47 -9.81 -4.87
C GLY A 325 -5.90 -9.71 -5.44
N ILE A 326 -6.93 -9.36 -4.63
CA ILE A 326 -8.29 -9.10 -5.12
C ILE A 326 -8.46 -7.63 -5.46
N VAL A 327 -7.94 -6.74 -4.63
CA VAL A 327 -7.93 -5.31 -4.86
C VAL A 327 -6.49 -4.83 -4.96
N PRO A 328 -6.20 -3.74 -5.71
CA PRO A 328 -4.90 -3.09 -5.67
C PRO A 328 -4.53 -2.64 -4.26
N ASP A 329 -3.23 -2.56 -3.99
CA ASP A 329 -2.71 -2.27 -2.64
C ASP A 329 -3.27 -0.98 -2.03
N PHE A 330 -3.44 0.07 -2.82
CA PHE A 330 -4.00 1.33 -2.33
C PHE A 330 -5.46 1.20 -1.85
N LEU A 331 -6.24 0.25 -2.39
CA LEU A 331 -7.60 -0.02 -1.95
C LEU A 331 -7.66 -0.81 -0.64
N THR A 332 -6.56 -1.45 -0.22
CA THR A 332 -6.50 -2.15 1.07
C THR A 332 -6.58 -1.21 2.26
N LEU A 333 -6.43 0.10 2.03
CA LEU A 333 -6.63 1.15 3.04
C LEU A 333 -8.11 1.40 3.34
N LEU A 334 -9.03 0.92 2.50
CA LEU A 334 -10.46 1.05 2.72
C LEU A 334 -10.95 0.04 3.75
N HIS A 335 -12.10 0.35 4.33
CA HIS A 335 -12.87 -0.56 5.19
C HIS A 335 -14.09 -1.08 4.44
N GLY A 336 -14.69 -2.17 4.91
CA GLY A 336 -15.99 -2.63 4.41
C GLY A 336 -16.07 -4.09 4.05
N VAL A 337 -16.94 -4.38 3.09
CA VAL A 337 -17.30 -5.74 2.68
C VAL A 337 -17.28 -5.84 1.17
N ILE A 338 -16.74 -6.94 0.68
CA ILE A 338 -16.85 -7.39 -0.72
C ILE A 338 -17.47 -8.78 -0.70
N ASP A 339 -18.54 -9.02 -1.46
CA ASP A 339 -19.19 -10.31 -1.62
C ASP A 339 -19.28 -10.67 -3.10
N SER A 340 -18.66 -11.78 -3.49
CA SER A 340 -18.68 -12.25 -4.88
C SER A 340 -18.57 -13.78 -4.96
N PRO A 341 -19.52 -14.46 -5.59
CA PRO A 341 -19.41 -15.88 -5.86
C PRO A 341 -18.42 -16.22 -6.98
N ASP A 342 -18.02 -15.23 -7.80
CA ASP A 342 -17.15 -15.42 -8.95
C ASP A 342 -15.65 -15.32 -8.61
N ILE A 343 -15.31 -15.05 -7.34
CA ILE A 343 -13.94 -15.11 -6.87
C ILE A 343 -13.55 -16.56 -6.64
N PRO A 344 -12.54 -17.09 -7.37
CA PRO A 344 -12.12 -18.46 -7.23
C PRO A 344 -11.48 -18.71 -5.88
N LEU A 345 -12.12 -19.54 -5.07
CA LEU A 345 -11.65 -19.95 -3.76
C LEU A 345 -11.01 -21.34 -3.83
N ASN A 346 -10.01 -21.60 -3.01
CA ASN A 346 -9.54 -22.96 -2.78
C ASN A 346 -10.57 -23.77 -1.96
N VAL A 347 -10.33 -25.06 -1.78
CA VAL A 347 -11.23 -25.95 -1.04
C VAL A 347 -11.47 -25.49 0.39
N SER A 348 -10.44 -24.95 1.06
CA SER A 348 -10.54 -24.43 2.43
C SER A 348 -11.09 -23.00 2.50
N ARG A 349 -11.35 -22.36 1.37
CA ARG A 349 -11.73 -20.93 1.25
C ARG A 349 -10.74 -19.97 1.96
N SER A 350 -9.55 -20.44 2.29
CA SER A 350 -8.55 -19.66 3.05
C SER A 350 -7.59 -18.90 2.14
N TYR A 351 -7.48 -19.30 0.88
CA TYR A 351 -6.56 -18.71 -0.10
C TYR A 351 -7.26 -18.46 -1.43
N LEU A 352 -6.89 -17.36 -2.05
CA LEU A 352 -7.37 -16.94 -3.36
C LEU A 352 -6.47 -17.54 -4.44
N GLN A 353 -7.08 -18.06 -5.48
CA GLN A 353 -6.33 -18.45 -6.67
C GLN A 353 -6.17 -17.21 -7.56
N SER A 354 -4.92 -16.91 -7.95
CA SER A 354 -4.65 -15.85 -8.92
C SER A 354 -5.24 -16.23 -10.29
N ASP A 355 -6.36 -15.60 -10.65
CA ASP A 355 -7.10 -15.86 -11.90
C ASP A 355 -7.35 -14.56 -12.66
N SER A 356 -7.62 -14.69 -13.95
CA SER A 356 -8.03 -13.61 -14.85
C SER A 356 -9.29 -12.88 -14.38
N ASN A 357 -10.20 -13.57 -13.69
CA ASN A 357 -11.43 -12.99 -13.16
C ASN A 357 -11.15 -12.05 -11.98
N VAL A 358 -10.21 -12.40 -11.09
CA VAL A 358 -9.78 -11.53 -9.99
C VAL A 358 -9.25 -10.19 -10.52
N LYS A 359 -8.42 -10.21 -11.59
CA LYS A 359 -7.93 -8.99 -12.24
C LYS A 359 -9.05 -8.12 -12.81
N LYS A 360 -10.10 -8.74 -13.38
CA LYS A 360 -11.27 -8.01 -13.92
C LYS A 360 -12.08 -7.37 -12.78
N ILE A 361 -12.29 -8.11 -11.68
CA ILE A 361 -12.98 -7.62 -10.49
C ILE A 361 -12.20 -6.44 -9.89
N SER A 362 -10.90 -6.61 -9.69
CA SER A 362 -9.98 -5.58 -9.20
C SER A 362 -10.06 -4.30 -10.04
N GLY A 363 -9.92 -4.42 -11.36
CA GLY A 363 -10.03 -3.28 -12.28
C GLY A 363 -11.40 -2.59 -12.24
N HIS A 364 -12.48 -3.36 -12.03
CA HIS A 364 -13.83 -2.81 -11.92
C HIS A 364 -14.01 -2.03 -10.61
N ILE A 365 -13.54 -2.57 -9.50
CA ILE A 365 -13.56 -1.89 -8.18
C ILE A 365 -12.77 -0.57 -8.28
N THR A 366 -11.54 -0.62 -8.82
CA THR A 366 -10.70 0.57 -9.06
C THR A 366 -11.45 1.64 -9.84
N LYS A 367 -12.11 1.23 -10.93
CA LYS A 367 -12.92 2.14 -11.76
C LYS A 367 -14.05 2.77 -10.95
N LYS A 368 -14.82 1.98 -10.20
CA LYS A 368 -15.94 2.45 -9.38
C LYS A 368 -15.51 3.42 -8.29
N VAL A 369 -14.37 3.14 -7.65
CA VAL A 369 -13.76 4.03 -6.66
C VAL A 369 -13.41 5.37 -7.30
N ALA A 370 -12.70 5.36 -8.42
CA ALA A 370 -12.33 6.57 -9.15
C ALA A 370 -13.56 7.38 -9.62
N ASP A 371 -14.58 6.68 -10.16
CA ASP A 371 -15.82 7.32 -10.61
C ASP A 371 -16.57 7.98 -9.44
N ARG A 372 -16.63 7.33 -8.27
CA ARG A 372 -17.28 7.87 -7.09
C ARG A 372 -16.55 9.11 -6.55
N LEU A 373 -15.21 9.08 -6.49
CA LEU A 373 -14.40 10.24 -6.10
C LEU A 373 -14.64 11.43 -7.05
N ALA A 374 -14.62 11.17 -8.35
CA ALA A 374 -14.91 12.18 -9.37
C ALA A 374 -16.33 12.78 -9.23
N ASP A 375 -17.33 11.95 -8.91
CA ASP A 375 -18.70 12.39 -8.69
C ASP A 375 -18.83 13.27 -7.44
N ILE A 376 -18.17 12.92 -6.34
CA ILE A 376 -18.14 13.73 -5.11
C ILE A 376 -17.50 15.07 -5.41
N PHE A 377 -16.34 15.07 -6.08
CA PHE A 377 -15.64 16.29 -6.47
C PHE A 377 -16.52 17.23 -7.32
N LYS A 378 -17.24 16.67 -8.32
CA LYS A 378 -18.11 17.45 -9.20
C LYS A 378 -19.35 18.01 -8.49
N LYS A 379 -19.93 17.25 -7.56
CA LYS A 379 -21.18 17.63 -6.87
C LYS A 379 -20.95 18.65 -5.78
N ASP A 380 -19.89 18.53 -5.03
CA ASP A 380 -19.58 19.36 -3.87
C ASP A 380 -18.05 19.49 -3.69
N ARG A 381 -17.49 20.41 -4.48
CA ARG A 381 -16.05 20.67 -4.47
C ARG A 381 -15.58 21.18 -3.10
N GLU A 382 -16.35 22.05 -2.46
CA GLU A 382 -15.96 22.62 -1.15
C GLU A 382 -15.88 21.54 -0.07
N SER A 383 -16.83 20.59 -0.06
CA SER A 383 -16.79 19.45 0.86
C SER A 383 -15.62 18.51 0.55
N PHE A 384 -15.27 18.35 -0.73
CA PHE A 384 -14.13 17.54 -1.15
C PHE A 384 -12.81 18.18 -0.70
N GLU A 385 -12.65 19.50 -0.86
CA GLU A 385 -11.48 20.25 -0.40
C GLU A 385 -11.29 20.14 1.12
N LYS A 386 -12.38 20.22 1.91
CA LYS A 386 -12.34 20.05 3.37
C LYS A 386 -11.91 18.64 3.82
N LYS A 387 -12.11 17.62 2.97
CA LYS A 387 -11.74 16.22 3.21
C LYS A 387 -10.41 15.85 2.56
N TRP A 388 -9.78 16.78 1.85
CA TRP A 388 -8.60 16.50 1.02
C TRP A 388 -7.45 15.90 1.83
N ASP A 389 -7.17 16.44 3.01
CA ASP A 389 -6.07 15.95 3.86
C ASP A 389 -6.24 14.48 4.28
N ASP A 390 -7.50 14.02 4.44
CA ASP A 390 -7.82 12.62 4.72
C ASP A 390 -7.81 11.73 3.45
N LEU A 391 -7.98 12.31 2.25
CA LEU A 391 -8.05 11.60 0.97
C LEU A 391 -6.72 11.59 0.22
N LYS A 392 -5.86 12.60 0.46
CA LYS A 392 -4.62 12.85 -0.27
C LYS A 392 -3.78 11.59 -0.41
N LEU A 393 -3.42 10.97 0.72
CA LEU A 393 -2.55 9.79 0.75
C LEU A 393 -3.11 8.63 -0.08
N PHE A 394 -4.41 8.37 0.02
CA PHE A 394 -5.10 7.32 -0.72
C PHE A 394 -5.06 7.58 -2.24
N ILE A 395 -5.39 8.82 -2.65
CA ILE A 395 -5.45 9.20 -4.06
C ILE A 395 -4.04 9.17 -4.67
N GLU A 396 -3.05 9.73 -3.99
CA GLU A 396 -1.66 9.73 -4.44
C GLU A 396 -1.09 8.33 -4.58
N TYR A 397 -1.34 7.45 -3.59
CA TYR A 397 -0.89 6.06 -3.66
C TYR A 397 -1.50 5.34 -4.87
N GLY A 398 -2.79 5.53 -5.10
CA GLY A 398 -3.46 4.98 -6.28
C GLY A 398 -2.91 5.53 -7.59
N MET A 399 -2.59 6.83 -7.67
CA MET A 399 -1.99 7.44 -8.86
C MET A 399 -0.60 6.92 -9.16
N ILE A 400 0.18 6.62 -8.13
CA ILE A 400 1.55 6.11 -8.28
C ILE A 400 1.56 4.66 -8.74
N THR A 401 0.61 3.84 -8.22
CA THR A 401 0.64 2.39 -8.42
C THR A 401 -0.26 1.89 -9.55
N GLU A 402 -1.31 2.64 -9.92
CA GLU A 402 -2.35 2.18 -10.85
C GLU A 402 -2.60 3.18 -11.99
N GLU A 403 -2.11 2.86 -13.19
CA GLU A 403 -2.20 3.75 -14.35
C GLU A 403 -3.65 4.14 -14.71
N LYS A 404 -4.58 3.18 -14.69
CA LYS A 404 -6.00 3.44 -14.97
C LYS A 404 -6.68 4.32 -13.91
N PHE A 405 -6.18 4.28 -12.69
CA PHE A 405 -6.63 5.19 -11.64
C PHE A 405 -6.06 6.58 -11.86
N PHE A 406 -4.76 6.68 -12.22
CA PHE A 406 -4.09 7.94 -12.55
C PHE A 406 -4.84 8.74 -13.60
N GLU A 407 -5.23 8.12 -14.75
CA GLU A 407 -5.96 8.77 -15.84
C GLU A 407 -7.26 9.46 -15.40
N LYS A 408 -7.92 8.93 -14.38
CA LYS A 408 -9.15 9.51 -13.82
C LYS A 408 -8.88 10.47 -12.67
N ALA A 409 -7.98 10.08 -11.77
CA ALA A 409 -7.67 10.81 -10.56
C ALA A 409 -7.00 12.17 -10.86
N SER A 410 -6.21 12.28 -11.92
CA SER A 410 -5.62 13.54 -12.36
C SER A 410 -6.63 14.68 -12.55
N LYS A 411 -7.92 14.37 -12.78
CA LYS A 411 -8.99 15.35 -12.99
C LYS A 411 -9.60 15.90 -11.70
N PHE A 412 -9.34 15.28 -10.55
CA PHE A 412 -9.87 15.69 -9.25
C PHE A 412 -8.84 15.69 -8.12
N THR A 413 -7.60 15.31 -8.42
CA THR A 413 -6.49 15.46 -7.48
C THR A 413 -6.22 16.93 -7.24
N LEU A 414 -6.12 17.31 -5.97
CA LEU A 414 -5.95 18.68 -5.56
C LEU A 414 -4.52 18.96 -5.11
N PHE A 415 -4.07 20.14 -5.44
CA PHE A 415 -2.82 20.75 -4.98
C PHE A 415 -3.16 22.01 -4.22
N LYS A 416 -2.58 22.17 -3.03
CA LYS A 416 -2.78 23.34 -2.18
C LYS A 416 -1.59 24.28 -2.36
N ASN A 417 -1.85 25.57 -2.56
CA ASN A 417 -0.79 26.58 -2.58
C ASN A 417 -0.53 27.19 -1.19
N THR A 418 0.50 28.00 -1.06
CA THR A 418 0.87 28.69 0.18
C THR A 418 -0.17 29.71 0.65
N ALA A 419 -1.07 30.16 -0.23
CA ALA A 419 -2.24 30.98 0.14
C ALA A 419 -3.43 30.15 0.66
N GLY A 420 -3.29 28.82 0.77
CA GLY A 420 -4.34 27.91 1.27
C GLY A 420 -5.44 27.59 0.27
N LYS A 421 -5.26 27.91 -1.02
CA LYS A 421 -6.23 27.61 -2.08
C LYS A 421 -5.93 26.26 -2.71
N TYR A 422 -6.99 25.55 -3.13
CA TYR A 422 -6.91 24.25 -3.78
C TYR A 422 -7.17 24.35 -5.28
N PHE A 423 -6.40 23.60 -6.06
CA PHE A 423 -6.49 23.56 -7.52
C PHE A 423 -6.28 22.13 -8.00
N THR A 424 -6.91 21.75 -9.11
CA THR A 424 -6.42 20.65 -9.92
C THR A 424 -5.14 21.07 -10.64
N LEU A 425 -4.33 20.12 -11.09
CA LEU A 425 -3.09 20.49 -11.81
C LEU A 425 -3.39 21.34 -13.04
N GLU A 426 -4.41 20.99 -13.82
CA GLU A 426 -4.82 21.76 -15.01
C GLU A 426 -5.26 23.20 -14.68
N GLU A 427 -5.93 23.40 -13.55
CA GLU A 427 -6.31 24.74 -13.08
C GLU A 427 -5.09 25.53 -12.66
N TYR A 428 -4.16 24.89 -11.96
CA TYR A 428 -2.93 25.52 -11.48
C TYR A 428 -2.00 25.90 -12.62
N ASP A 429 -1.85 25.02 -13.62
CA ASP A 429 -1.08 25.28 -14.82
C ASP A 429 -1.52 26.56 -15.54
N LYS A 430 -2.83 26.80 -15.62
CA LYS A 430 -3.38 28.02 -16.25
C LYS A 430 -3.00 29.28 -15.48
N ILE A 431 -2.90 29.18 -14.15
CA ILE A 431 -2.53 30.33 -13.29
C ILE A 431 -1.07 30.68 -13.42
N ILE A 432 -0.20 29.66 -13.40
CA ILE A 432 1.25 29.89 -13.37
C ILE A 432 1.89 30.05 -14.75
N LYS A 433 1.19 29.69 -15.82
CA LYS A 433 1.73 29.59 -17.18
C LYS A 433 2.49 30.84 -17.65
N GLU A 434 1.97 32.01 -17.38
CA GLU A 434 2.55 33.28 -17.84
C GLU A 434 3.87 33.57 -17.10
N ASN A 435 3.88 33.40 -15.80
CA ASN A 435 5.02 33.78 -14.97
C ASN A 435 6.04 32.69 -14.76
N GLN A 436 5.62 31.41 -14.80
CA GLN A 436 6.46 30.25 -14.41
C GLN A 436 6.82 29.34 -15.60
N THR A 437 6.68 29.83 -16.83
CA THR A 437 7.27 29.14 -18.00
C THR A 437 8.71 29.62 -18.19
N ASP A 438 9.66 28.66 -18.25
CA ASP A 438 11.07 28.97 -18.45
C ASP A 438 11.40 29.24 -19.94
N LYS A 439 12.64 29.67 -20.23
CA LYS A 439 13.13 29.91 -21.60
C LYS A 439 13.08 28.67 -22.50
N ASP A 440 13.15 27.48 -21.92
CA ASP A 440 13.08 26.20 -22.64
C ASP A 440 11.63 25.74 -22.84
N LYS A 441 10.64 26.59 -22.50
CA LYS A 441 9.18 26.32 -22.57
C LYS A 441 8.69 25.26 -21.60
N SER A 442 9.44 24.97 -20.56
CA SER A 442 8.99 24.08 -19.48
C SER A 442 8.19 24.90 -18.46
N LEU A 443 7.08 24.34 -18.03
CA LEU A 443 6.25 24.91 -16.96
C LEU A 443 6.82 24.48 -15.61
N ILE A 444 7.18 25.43 -14.78
CA ILE A 444 7.87 25.19 -13.51
C ILE A 444 6.87 25.35 -12.35
N HIS A 445 6.58 24.25 -11.70
CA HIS A 445 5.77 24.20 -10.49
C HIS A 445 6.68 24.35 -9.28
N LEU A 446 6.72 25.56 -8.72
CA LEU A 446 7.46 25.79 -7.49
C LEU A 446 6.69 25.17 -6.31
N TYR A 447 7.42 24.55 -5.39
CA TYR A 447 6.82 23.98 -4.20
C TYR A 447 7.67 24.15 -2.94
N THR A 448 7.02 24.07 -1.79
CA THR A 448 7.60 24.01 -0.47
C THR A 448 7.12 22.77 0.26
N THR A 449 7.97 22.17 1.09
CA THR A 449 7.60 21.07 1.98
C THR A 449 7.29 21.54 3.40
N ASP A 450 7.73 22.75 3.75
CA ASP A 450 7.45 23.41 5.02
C ASP A 450 7.42 24.93 4.80
N PRO A 451 6.22 25.54 4.64
CA PRO A 451 6.10 26.98 4.38
C PRO A 451 6.67 27.85 5.49
N VAL A 452 6.77 27.36 6.71
CA VAL A 452 7.31 28.11 7.85
C VAL A 452 8.84 28.07 7.83
N ALA A 453 9.43 26.89 7.71
CA ALA A 453 10.88 26.73 7.65
C ALA A 453 11.49 27.34 6.38
N GLN A 454 10.74 27.32 5.25
CA GLN A 454 11.18 27.84 3.96
C GLN A 454 10.60 29.22 3.64
N HIS A 455 10.11 29.96 4.67
CA HIS A 455 9.40 31.23 4.50
C HIS A 455 10.17 32.24 3.64
N THR A 456 11.47 32.38 3.83
CA THR A 456 12.30 33.35 3.08
C THR A 456 12.25 33.09 1.57
N TYR A 457 12.30 31.82 1.15
CA TYR A 457 12.26 31.42 -0.25
C TYR A 457 10.85 31.58 -0.83
N VAL A 458 9.82 31.20 -0.05
CA VAL A 458 8.40 31.39 -0.43
C VAL A 458 8.07 32.87 -0.61
N ALA A 459 8.50 33.72 0.33
CA ALA A 459 8.28 35.16 0.25
C ALA A 459 8.95 35.76 -1.00
N LYS A 460 10.20 35.33 -1.27
CA LYS A 460 10.96 35.79 -2.45
C LYS A 460 10.32 35.35 -3.76
N ALA A 461 9.79 34.13 -3.83
CA ALA A 461 9.01 33.67 -4.98
C ALA A 461 7.77 34.53 -5.20
N GLY A 462 7.07 34.89 -4.12
CA GLY A 462 5.90 35.78 -4.15
C GLY A 462 6.24 37.20 -4.66
N GLU A 463 7.38 37.78 -4.25
CA GLU A 463 7.87 39.08 -4.74
C GLU A 463 8.09 39.08 -6.27
N LYS A 464 8.52 37.95 -6.84
CA LYS A 464 8.65 37.74 -8.30
C LYS A 464 7.30 37.45 -8.99
N GLY A 465 6.19 37.38 -8.26
CA GLY A 465 4.87 37.02 -8.79
C GLY A 465 4.71 35.54 -9.09
N TYR A 466 5.51 34.68 -8.47
CA TYR A 466 5.42 33.24 -8.59
C TYR A 466 4.49 32.66 -7.52
N ASP A 467 3.71 31.66 -7.89
CA ASP A 467 2.88 30.88 -6.95
C ASP A 467 3.63 29.62 -6.51
N VAL A 468 3.41 29.18 -5.28
CA VAL A 468 4.13 28.07 -4.66
C VAL A 468 3.16 27.07 -4.07
N LEU A 469 3.27 25.81 -4.46
CA LEU A 469 2.51 24.69 -3.90
C LEU A 469 3.07 24.25 -2.53
N VAL A 470 2.22 23.68 -1.72
CA VAL A 470 2.60 22.99 -0.47
C VAL A 470 2.53 21.49 -0.73
N LEU A 471 3.68 20.85 -0.75
CA LEU A 471 3.85 19.40 -0.93
C LEU A 471 4.58 18.85 0.30
N ASP A 472 3.80 18.59 1.35
CA ASP A 472 4.25 18.18 2.69
C ASP A 472 3.93 16.71 3.00
N GLY A 473 3.38 15.98 2.02
CA GLY A 473 3.00 14.58 2.12
C GLY A 473 4.17 13.63 1.84
N GLN A 474 4.09 12.46 2.41
CA GLN A 474 5.14 11.43 2.27
C GLN A 474 5.26 10.86 0.86
N LEU A 475 4.17 10.87 0.09
CA LEU A 475 4.14 10.37 -1.28
C LEU A 475 4.40 11.45 -2.33
N ASP A 476 4.47 12.72 -1.94
CA ASP A 476 4.58 13.84 -2.88
C ASP A 476 5.79 13.70 -3.83
N THR A 477 6.96 13.28 -3.34
CA THR A 477 8.15 13.07 -4.20
C THR A 477 7.91 11.99 -5.25
N HIS A 478 7.21 10.90 -4.90
CA HIS A 478 6.86 9.85 -5.85
C HIS A 478 5.81 10.31 -6.85
N LEU A 479 4.82 11.07 -6.37
CA LEU A 479 3.79 11.66 -7.23
C LEU A 479 4.40 12.64 -8.23
N ILE A 480 5.29 13.53 -7.79
CA ILE A 480 6.03 14.47 -8.65
C ILE A 480 6.74 13.71 -9.77
N ASN A 481 7.51 12.67 -9.45
CA ASN A 481 8.22 11.87 -10.45
C ASN A 481 7.25 11.22 -11.45
N THR A 482 6.09 10.76 -10.99
CA THR A 482 5.05 10.20 -11.85
C THR A 482 4.46 11.26 -12.78
N LEU A 483 4.14 12.46 -12.25
CA LEU A 483 3.62 13.59 -13.03
C LEU A 483 4.61 14.05 -14.10
N GLU A 484 5.87 14.27 -13.73
CA GLU A 484 6.94 14.68 -14.67
C GLU A 484 7.19 13.63 -15.76
N SER A 485 7.04 12.34 -15.45
CA SER A 485 7.16 11.26 -16.44
C SER A 485 6.03 11.25 -17.46
N LYS A 486 4.84 11.70 -17.07
CA LYS A 486 3.65 11.78 -17.94
C LYS A 486 3.62 13.08 -18.76
N GLU A 487 4.14 14.17 -18.19
CA GLU A 487 4.18 15.53 -18.79
C GLU A 487 5.63 16.05 -18.85
N PRO A 488 6.41 15.67 -19.86
CA PRO A 488 7.84 16.03 -19.94
C PRO A 488 8.15 17.53 -19.97
N THR A 489 7.16 18.36 -20.29
CA THR A 489 7.27 19.83 -20.29
C THR A 489 6.94 20.46 -18.94
N SER A 490 6.53 19.66 -17.97
CA SER A 490 6.20 20.06 -16.60
C SER A 490 7.33 19.65 -15.66
N ARG A 491 7.77 20.53 -14.77
CA ARG A 491 8.78 20.27 -13.77
C ARG A 491 8.38 20.83 -12.42
N PHE A 492 8.65 20.07 -11.38
CA PHE A 492 8.45 20.50 -10.00
C PHE A 492 9.80 20.85 -9.39
N VAL A 493 9.92 22.05 -8.84
CA VAL A 493 11.18 22.56 -8.29
C VAL A 493 10.92 23.14 -6.91
N ARG A 494 11.66 22.65 -5.89
CA ARG A 494 11.51 23.18 -4.53
C ARG A 494 12.12 24.56 -4.43
N VAL A 495 11.45 25.46 -3.72
CA VAL A 495 11.80 26.89 -3.64
C VAL A 495 13.22 27.18 -3.14
N ASP A 496 13.83 26.26 -2.38
CA ASP A 496 15.19 26.36 -1.84
C ASP A 496 16.23 25.51 -2.59
N SER A 497 15.86 25.00 -3.78
CA SER A 497 16.79 24.15 -4.57
C SER A 497 17.87 24.94 -5.29
N ASP A 498 17.63 26.20 -5.58
CA ASP A 498 18.61 27.16 -6.12
C ASP A 498 18.18 28.61 -5.78
N VAL A 499 18.98 29.59 -6.19
CA VAL A 499 18.58 31.00 -6.12
C VAL A 499 17.37 31.25 -7.01
N ILE A 500 16.52 32.21 -6.63
CA ILE A 500 15.24 32.45 -7.30
C ILE A 500 15.37 32.70 -8.80
N GLU A 501 16.46 33.36 -9.24
CA GLU A 501 16.77 33.66 -10.62
C GLU A 501 17.02 32.40 -11.46
N LYS A 502 17.41 31.29 -10.82
CA LYS A 502 17.72 30.00 -11.48
C LYS A 502 16.62 28.97 -11.40
N LEU A 503 15.67 29.15 -10.46
CA LEU A 503 14.53 28.25 -10.33
C LEU A 503 13.67 28.25 -11.60
N ILE A 504 13.42 29.44 -12.15
CA ILE A 504 12.73 29.65 -13.44
C ILE A 504 13.67 30.43 -14.35
N ARG A 505 14.31 29.72 -15.27
CA ARG A 505 15.32 30.33 -16.16
C ARG A 505 14.67 31.26 -17.18
N LYS A 506 14.85 32.56 -17.00
CA LYS A 506 14.46 33.63 -17.95
C LYS A 506 15.66 34.10 -18.73
N ASP A 507 15.44 34.88 -19.77
CA ASP A 507 16.52 35.48 -20.55
C ASP A 507 17.22 36.67 -19.83
N GLU A 508 16.58 37.20 -18.80
CA GLU A 508 17.12 38.23 -17.95
C GLU A 508 18.15 37.64 -16.96
N SER A 509 19.37 38.17 -16.98
CA SER A 509 20.39 37.82 -16.00
C SER A 509 20.96 39.09 -15.38
N HIS A 510 21.17 39.09 -14.09
CA HIS A 510 21.87 40.15 -13.40
C HIS A 510 23.38 40.08 -13.79
N VAL A 511 23.97 41.21 -14.07
CA VAL A 511 25.42 41.30 -14.31
C VAL A 511 26.12 41.38 -12.96
N SER A 512 27.13 40.56 -12.75
CA SER A 512 27.93 40.60 -11.52
C SER A 512 28.72 41.90 -11.43
N LYS A 513 28.70 42.53 -10.26
CA LYS A 513 29.51 43.70 -9.93
C LYS A 513 30.97 43.33 -9.55
N LEU A 514 31.22 42.04 -9.31
CA LEU A 514 32.56 41.50 -9.05
C LEU A 514 33.12 40.83 -10.31
N THR A 515 34.44 40.87 -10.47
CA THR A 515 35.14 40.07 -11.46
C THR A 515 35.08 38.58 -11.10
N GLN A 516 35.30 37.69 -12.08
CA GLN A 516 35.32 36.25 -11.82
C GLN A 516 36.36 35.89 -10.75
N LEU A 517 37.58 36.51 -10.82
CA LEU A 517 38.65 36.27 -9.86
C LEU A 517 38.23 36.66 -8.43
N GLN A 518 37.61 37.83 -8.25
CA GLN A 518 37.10 38.27 -6.94
C GLN A 518 36.02 37.33 -6.42
N SER A 519 35.14 36.86 -7.31
CA SER A 519 34.09 35.92 -6.95
C SER A 519 34.65 34.57 -6.47
N ASP A 520 35.66 34.04 -7.20
CA ASP A 520 36.32 32.77 -6.84
C ASP A 520 37.12 32.90 -5.54
N ASP A 521 37.81 34.00 -5.32
CA ASP A 521 38.56 34.27 -4.10
C ASP A 521 37.63 34.37 -2.87
N LEU A 522 36.55 35.14 -2.99
CA LEU A 522 35.57 35.21 -1.92
C LEU A 522 34.93 33.85 -1.64
N ALA A 523 34.55 33.09 -2.66
CA ALA A 523 34.00 31.75 -2.48
C ALA A 523 34.98 30.86 -1.69
N GLN A 524 36.31 30.98 -1.97
CA GLN A 524 37.33 30.24 -1.24
C GLN A 524 37.52 30.76 0.21
N VAL A 525 37.48 32.08 0.43
CA VAL A 525 37.47 32.68 1.78
C VAL A 525 36.32 32.09 2.61
N PHE A 526 35.11 32.15 2.10
CA PHE A 526 33.90 31.62 2.83
C PHE A 526 33.98 30.11 2.99
N ARG A 527 34.44 29.35 1.98
CA ARG A 527 34.56 27.89 2.09
C ARG A 527 35.53 27.46 3.19
N SER A 528 36.61 28.22 3.39
CA SER A 528 37.58 27.94 4.47
C SER A 528 37.00 28.07 5.88
N GLN A 529 35.93 28.84 6.03
CA GLN A 529 35.28 29.12 7.33
C GLN A 529 34.10 28.18 7.64
N VAL A 530 33.77 27.25 6.73
CA VAL A 530 32.68 26.30 6.92
C VAL A 530 33.22 24.88 6.98
N ALA A 531 33.01 24.21 8.12
CA ALA A 531 33.41 22.83 8.29
C ALA A 531 32.34 21.86 7.80
N ASP A 532 32.77 20.85 7.06
CA ASP A 532 31.91 19.71 6.75
C ASP A 532 31.70 18.86 8.00
N THR A 533 30.54 18.20 8.08
CA THR A 533 30.23 17.25 9.14
C THR A 533 29.91 15.86 8.54
N ASP A 534 29.80 14.84 9.39
CA ASP A 534 29.38 13.51 8.92
C ASP A 534 28.00 13.51 8.25
N LYS A 535 27.16 14.52 8.55
CA LYS A 535 25.80 14.63 8.05
C LYS A 535 25.58 15.68 6.97
N ALA A 536 26.52 16.64 6.81
CA ALA A 536 26.37 17.76 5.87
C ALA A 536 27.70 18.15 5.25
N ARG A 537 27.70 18.35 3.93
CA ARG A 537 28.78 18.93 3.14
C ARG A 537 28.36 20.27 2.58
N PHE A 538 29.29 21.21 2.54
CA PHE A 538 29.01 22.57 2.09
C PHE A 538 29.91 22.93 0.91
N HIS A 539 29.30 23.45 -0.14
CA HIS A 539 29.98 24.08 -1.26
C HIS A 539 29.69 25.57 -1.18
N VAL A 540 30.65 26.39 -1.62
CA VAL A 540 30.47 27.83 -1.68
C VAL A 540 30.60 28.25 -3.12
N ARG A 541 29.63 29.01 -3.62
CA ARG A 541 29.65 29.59 -4.97
C ARG A 541 29.17 31.03 -4.93
N ALA A 542 29.57 31.80 -5.91
CA ALA A 542 29.20 33.19 -6.06
C ALA A 542 28.25 33.36 -7.27
N GLU A 543 27.14 34.09 -7.09
CA GLU A 543 26.12 34.30 -8.12
C GLU A 543 25.67 35.75 -8.15
N SER A 544 25.32 36.24 -9.33
CA SER A 544 24.75 37.56 -9.50
C SER A 544 23.23 37.52 -9.22
N MET A 545 22.84 38.09 -8.09
CA MET A 545 21.45 38.21 -7.65
C MET A 545 21.04 39.68 -7.61
N ASP A 546 19.79 39.97 -7.26
CA ASP A 546 19.33 41.34 -6.98
C ASP A 546 20.17 41.94 -5.84
N GLU A 547 20.53 43.21 -5.93
CA GLU A 547 21.36 43.89 -4.94
C GLU A 547 20.70 44.05 -3.56
N ASN A 548 19.36 43.97 -3.53
CA ASN A 548 18.57 44.04 -2.30
C ASN A 548 18.30 42.66 -1.68
N ASP A 549 18.72 41.57 -2.38
CA ASP A 549 18.59 40.22 -1.85
C ASP A 549 19.59 39.98 -0.73
N LEU A 550 19.43 38.89 0.01
CA LEU A 550 20.36 38.51 1.09
C LEU A 550 21.78 38.39 0.55
N PRO A 551 22.80 38.79 1.35
CA PRO A 551 24.22 38.68 0.95
C PRO A 551 24.67 37.24 0.76
N MET A 552 24.00 36.28 1.43
CA MET A 552 24.26 34.85 1.32
C MET A 552 22.97 34.08 1.52
N VAL A 553 22.72 33.08 0.71
CA VAL A 553 21.62 32.10 0.84
C VAL A 553 22.15 30.67 0.84
N ILE A 554 21.43 29.73 1.46
CA ILE A 554 21.77 28.31 1.44
C ILE A 554 20.77 27.59 0.53
N THR A 555 21.24 26.85 -0.44
CA THR A 555 20.39 26.04 -1.32
C THR A 555 20.76 24.56 -1.23
N GLN A 556 19.82 23.67 -1.58
CA GLN A 556 20.02 22.24 -1.55
C GLN A 556 19.58 21.61 -2.88
N SER A 557 20.49 20.92 -3.57
CA SER A 557 20.22 20.29 -4.84
C SER A 557 18.94 19.43 -4.82
N GLU A 558 18.00 19.75 -5.72
CA GLU A 558 16.74 19.02 -5.89
C GLU A 558 16.98 17.53 -6.15
N PHE A 559 17.93 17.20 -7.03
CA PHE A 559 18.25 15.82 -7.38
C PHE A 559 18.67 14.99 -6.17
N MET A 560 19.65 15.47 -5.40
CA MET A 560 20.18 14.75 -4.23
C MET A 560 19.11 14.54 -3.16
N ARG A 561 18.28 15.55 -2.95
CA ARG A 561 17.19 15.48 -1.98
C ARG A 561 16.12 14.46 -2.40
N ARG A 562 15.66 14.50 -3.65
CA ARG A 562 14.69 13.51 -4.15
C ARG A 562 15.23 12.08 -4.06
N MET A 563 16.52 11.88 -4.36
CA MET A 563 17.14 10.55 -4.23
C MET A 563 17.12 10.06 -2.78
N LYS A 564 17.33 10.93 -1.81
CA LYS A 564 17.23 10.61 -0.39
C LYS A 564 15.81 10.31 0.06
N ASP A 565 14.85 11.12 -0.34
CA ASP A 565 13.43 10.89 -0.03
C ASP A 565 12.97 9.52 -0.55
N MET A 566 13.37 9.17 -1.78
CA MET A 566 13.07 7.86 -2.37
C MET A 566 13.77 6.70 -1.64
N ALA A 567 14.96 6.93 -1.08
CA ALA A 567 15.69 5.92 -0.33
C ALA A 567 14.97 5.50 0.98
N GLN A 568 14.16 6.37 1.57
CA GLN A 568 13.41 6.08 2.80
C GLN A 568 12.34 5.00 2.62
N PHE A 569 11.83 4.81 1.41
CA PHE A 569 10.78 3.83 1.10
C PHE A 569 11.31 2.49 0.56
N GLY A 570 12.63 2.31 0.54
CA GLY A 570 13.27 1.07 0.08
C GLY A 570 13.49 1.03 -1.46
N GLY A 571 14.19 0.01 -1.94
CA GLY A 571 14.54 -0.13 -3.35
C GLY A 571 16.00 0.16 -3.65
N GLY A 572 16.36 0.31 -4.93
CA GLY A 572 17.74 0.47 -5.41
C GLY A 572 18.45 1.77 -5.00
N TYR A 573 17.82 2.64 -4.21
CA TYR A 573 18.31 3.97 -3.82
C TYR A 573 18.88 4.03 -2.40
N SER A 574 18.95 2.93 -1.65
CA SER A 574 19.41 2.90 -0.25
C SER A 574 20.77 3.57 -0.03
N PHE A 575 21.67 3.50 -1.00
CA PHE A 575 22.98 4.16 -0.97
C PHE A 575 22.88 5.68 -0.77
N TYR A 576 21.88 6.34 -1.37
CA TYR A 576 21.69 7.79 -1.22
C TYR A 576 21.21 8.18 0.17
N GLY A 577 20.48 7.29 0.86
CA GLY A 577 19.99 7.53 2.21
C GLY A 577 21.09 7.72 3.26
N GLU A 578 22.26 7.11 3.05
CA GLU A 578 23.41 7.18 3.94
C GLU A 578 24.38 8.33 3.61
N MET A 579 24.21 8.97 2.44
CA MET A 579 25.09 10.08 2.04
C MET A 579 24.83 11.34 2.88
N PRO A 580 25.88 12.13 3.23
CA PRO A 580 25.67 13.44 3.85
C PRO A 580 24.81 14.35 2.96
N ASP A 581 24.06 15.25 3.57
CA ASP A 581 23.36 16.30 2.83
C ASP A 581 24.36 17.25 2.17
N SER A 582 24.07 17.67 0.94
CA SER A 582 24.90 18.62 0.21
C SER A 582 24.17 19.96 0.12
N PHE A 583 24.82 20.99 0.61
CA PHE A 583 24.31 22.36 0.61
C PHE A 583 25.26 23.29 -0.15
N ASP A 584 24.66 24.23 -0.90
CA ASP A 584 25.40 25.32 -1.53
C ASP A 584 25.17 26.61 -0.74
N LEU A 585 26.24 27.22 -0.27
CA LEU A 585 26.25 28.58 0.26
C LEU A 585 26.50 29.53 -0.93
N VAL A 586 25.50 30.27 -1.32
CA VAL A 586 25.53 31.12 -2.50
C VAL A 586 25.74 32.57 -2.08
N LEU A 587 26.86 33.15 -2.47
CA LEU A 587 27.21 34.56 -2.25
C LEU A 587 26.58 35.45 -3.33
N ASN A 588 25.90 36.51 -2.91
CA ASN A 588 25.36 37.51 -3.83
C ASN A 588 26.42 38.53 -4.22
N THR A 589 26.96 38.42 -5.44
CA THR A 589 28.03 39.31 -5.94
C THR A 589 27.60 40.76 -6.14
N ASN A 590 26.31 41.05 -6.07
CA ASN A 590 25.76 42.40 -6.21
C ASN A 590 25.38 43.04 -4.88
N HIS A 591 25.38 42.28 -3.79
CA HIS A 591 25.06 42.82 -2.46
C HIS A 591 26.22 43.68 -1.93
N LYS A 592 25.91 44.85 -1.36
CA LYS A 592 26.90 45.81 -0.86
C LYS A 592 27.92 45.19 0.09
N LEU A 593 27.50 44.40 1.08
CA LEU A 593 28.41 43.76 2.05
C LEU A 593 29.41 42.80 1.38
N VAL A 594 29.03 42.13 0.32
CA VAL A 594 29.91 41.19 -0.40
C VAL A 594 30.91 41.99 -1.28
N ILE A 595 30.46 43.10 -1.89
CA ILE A 595 31.31 44.01 -2.64
C ILE A 595 32.35 44.69 -1.71
N ASP A 596 31.91 45.15 -0.56
CA ASP A 596 32.78 45.76 0.45
C ASP A 596 33.86 44.76 0.92
N LEU A 597 33.49 43.48 1.17
CA LEU A 597 34.47 42.43 1.50
C LEU A 597 35.47 42.13 0.41
N ALA A 598 35.03 42.13 -0.88
CA ALA A 598 35.95 42.01 -2.01
C ALA A 598 36.96 43.19 -2.07
N GLY A 599 36.47 44.40 -1.80
CA GLY A 599 37.30 45.61 -1.71
C GLY A 599 38.27 45.57 -0.53
N ASP A 600 37.91 44.97 0.60
CA ASP A 600 38.78 44.79 1.75
C ASP A 600 39.89 43.78 1.44
N LEU A 601 39.55 42.62 0.84
CA LEU A 601 40.50 41.62 0.38
C LEU A 601 41.52 42.19 -0.61
N ASP A 602 41.03 42.96 -1.55
CA ASP A 602 41.91 43.64 -2.52
C ASP A 602 42.85 44.66 -1.88
N ARG A 603 42.35 45.45 -0.91
CA ARG A 603 43.21 46.42 -0.19
C ARG A 603 44.32 45.77 0.62
N GLU A 604 44.03 44.62 1.21
CA GLU A 604 44.99 43.96 2.10
C GLU A 604 45.97 43.06 1.33
N HIS A 605 45.53 42.39 0.24
CA HIS A 605 46.27 41.29 -0.37
C HIS A 605 46.40 41.35 -1.92
N ALA A 606 45.95 42.45 -2.62
CA ALA A 606 45.91 42.49 -4.07
C ALA A 606 47.22 42.12 -4.76
N ASP A 607 48.36 42.69 -4.31
CA ASP A 607 49.65 42.46 -4.92
C ASP A 607 50.11 40.98 -4.78
N GLU A 608 49.89 40.39 -3.62
CA GLU A 608 50.25 39.00 -3.37
C GLU A 608 49.37 38.03 -4.14
N LEU A 609 48.05 38.25 -4.14
CA LEU A 609 47.08 37.43 -4.89
C LEU A 609 47.32 37.51 -6.39
N LYS A 610 47.61 38.72 -6.93
CA LYS A 610 47.88 38.94 -8.33
C LYS A 610 49.16 38.23 -8.80
N LYS A 611 50.25 38.36 -8.00
CA LYS A 611 51.50 37.67 -8.24
C LYS A 611 51.38 36.16 -8.20
N ASN A 612 50.60 35.66 -7.24
CA ASN A 612 50.35 34.24 -7.05
C ASN A 612 49.49 33.68 -8.19
N SER A 613 48.41 34.37 -8.61
CA SER A 613 47.58 33.98 -9.75
C SER A 613 48.38 33.89 -11.04
N ALA A 614 49.22 34.92 -11.34
CA ALA A 614 50.07 34.89 -12.49
C ALA A 614 51.06 33.71 -12.49
N GLY A 615 51.54 33.31 -11.31
CA GLY A 615 52.35 32.11 -11.10
C GLY A 615 51.58 30.82 -11.39
N ILE A 616 50.40 30.69 -10.85
CA ILE A 616 49.50 29.54 -11.05
C ILE A 616 49.17 29.37 -12.54
N ASP A 617 48.74 30.44 -13.22
CA ASP A 617 48.36 30.41 -14.63
C ASP A 617 49.53 30.00 -15.51
N LYS A 618 50.70 30.58 -15.27
CA LYS A 618 51.93 30.23 -16.00
C LYS A 618 52.25 28.74 -15.83
N THR A 619 52.31 28.26 -14.59
CA THR A 619 52.67 26.86 -14.29
C THR A 619 51.61 25.88 -14.84
N ARG A 620 50.34 26.22 -14.84
CA ARG A 620 49.29 25.41 -15.48
C ARG A 620 49.48 25.28 -16.98
N VAL A 621 49.74 26.38 -17.66
CA VAL A 621 49.98 26.35 -19.11
C VAL A 621 51.19 25.49 -19.43
N GLU A 622 52.27 25.56 -18.64
CA GLU A 622 53.45 24.72 -18.81
C GLU A 622 53.14 23.22 -18.59
N ILE A 623 52.35 22.89 -17.56
CA ILE A 623 51.90 21.51 -17.29
C ILE A 623 51.02 20.98 -18.43
N GLU A 624 50.01 21.74 -18.87
CA GLU A 624 49.11 21.36 -19.97
C GLU A 624 49.89 21.12 -21.28
N PHE A 625 50.89 21.99 -21.57
CA PHE A 625 51.74 21.81 -22.72
C PHE A 625 52.53 20.49 -22.63
N MET A 626 53.16 20.21 -21.49
CA MET A 626 53.94 18.99 -21.28
C MET A 626 53.06 17.73 -21.34
N GLU A 627 51.90 17.76 -20.70
CA GLU A 627 50.93 16.64 -20.73
C GLU A 627 50.44 16.35 -22.15
N LYS A 628 50.19 17.38 -22.96
CA LYS A 628 49.81 17.26 -24.37
C LYS A 628 50.94 16.66 -25.22
N GLU A 629 52.19 17.04 -24.96
CA GLU A 629 53.35 16.45 -25.64
C GLU A 629 53.59 14.99 -25.18
N HIS A 630 53.42 14.68 -23.90
CA HIS A 630 53.52 13.32 -23.40
C HIS A 630 52.40 12.42 -23.96
N GLY A 631 51.17 12.94 -24.12
CA GLY A 631 50.06 12.21 -24.71
C GLY A 631 50.29 11.81 -26.20
N LYS A 632 51.23 12.41 -26.88
CA LYS A 632 51.66 12.03 -28.25
C LYS A 632 52.68 10.89 -28.28
N LYS A 633 53.30 10.57 -27.13
CA LYS A 633 54.34 9.53 -26.99
C LYS A 633 53.76 8.34 -26.24
N LYS A 634 54.33 7.14 -26.44
CA LYS A 634 53.98 6.02 -25.55
C LYS A 634 54.58 6.27 -24.15
N PRO A 635 53.95 5.79 -23.06
CA PRO A 635 54.46 6.02 -21.69
C PRO A 635 55.91 5.61 -21.46
N GLU A 636 56.38 4.61 -22.20
CA GLU A 636 57.76 4.08 -22.19
C GLU A 636 58.76 4.96 -22.95
N ASP A 637 58.28 5.75 -23.92
CA ASP A 637 59.09 6.64 -24.76
C ASP A 637 59.24 8.06 -24.18
N VAL A 638 58.59 8.36 -23.03
CA VAL A 638 58.73 9.66 -22.36
C VAL A 638 60.01 9.64 -21.51
N PRO A 639 60.97 10.51 -21.77
CA PRO A 639 62.23 10.57 -21.02
C PRO A 639 61.99 10.79 -19.51
N SER A 640 62.82 10.20 -18.66
CA SER A 640 62.70 10.36 -17.20
C SER A 640 62.82 11.83 -16.79
N VAL A 641 63.67 12.61 -17.42
CA VAL A 641 63.85 14.05 -17.18
C VAL A 641 62.52 14.81 -17.42
N GLU A 642 61.82 14.50 -18.50
CA GLU A 642 60.52 15.16 -18.79
C GLU A 642 59.44 14.76 -17.76
N LYS A 643 59.48 13.54 -17.20
CA LYS A 643 58.60 13.10 -16.11
C LYS A 643 58.92 13.83 -14.82
N ASP A 644 60.21 13.93 -14.50
CA ASP A 644 60.69 14.61 -13.29
C ASP A 644 60.37 16.14 -13.35
N ASP A 645 60.50 16.78 -14.55
CA ASP A 645 60.10 18.15 -14.75
C ASP A 645 58.60 18.37 -14.59
N LEU A 646 57.78 17.46 -15.09
CA LEU A 646 56.33 17.52 -14.91
C LEU A 646 55.95 17.38 -13.43
N GLU A 647 56.58 16.47 -12.70
CA GLU A 647 56.35 16.31 -11.25
C GLU A 647 56.81 17.56 -10.46
N ARG A 648 57.95 18.17 -10.85
CA ARG A 648 58.40 19.40 -10.24
C ARG A 648 57.40 20.55 -10.46
N LEU A 649 56.90 20.72 -11.71
CA LEU A 649 55.88 21.74 -12.01
C LEU A 649 54.57 21.51 -11.25
N ARG A 650 54.13 20.27 -11.13
CA ARG A 650 52.96 19.93 -10.28
C ARG A 650 53.20 20.27 -8.82
N GLY A 651 54.44 20.04 -8.33
CA GLY A 651 54.84 20.44 -6.97
C GLY A 651 54.84 21.96 -6.77
N GLU A 652 55.34 22.72 -7.74
CA GLU A 652 55.33 24.19 -7.77
C GLU A 652 53.88 24.73 -7.82
N LEU A 653 53.07 24.18 -8.68
CA LEU A 653 51.65 24.54 -8.76
C LEU A 653 50.96 24.35 -7.42
N LYS A 654 51.14 23.20 -6.79
CA LYS A 654 50.58 22.90 -5.48
C LYS A 654 51.04 23.90 -4.39
N GLN A 655 52.33 24.27 -4.38
CA GLN A 655 52.84 25.25 -3.42
C GLN A 655 52.22 26.64 -3.64
N LEU A 656 51.99 27.04 -4.90
CA LEU A 656 51.32 28.30 -5.21
C LEU A 656 49.83 28.27 -4.80
N GLU A 657 49.16 27.15 -5.07
CA GLU A 657 47.75 26.95 -4.67
C GLU A 657 47.63 26.93 -3.14
N ASP A 658 48.51 26.22 -2.41
CA ASP A 658 48.55 26.20 -0.95
C ASP A 658 48.82 27.60 -0.37
N LYS A 659 49.73 28.37 -0.97
CA LYS A 659 50.03 29.75 -0.57
C LYS A 659 48.80 30.65 -0.72
N ARG A 660 48.08 30.55 -1.88
CA ARG A 660 46.84 31.28 -2.13
C ARG A 660 45.76 30.91 -1.08
N LYS A 661 45.58 29.62 -0.87
CA LYS A 661 44.63 29.09 0.10
C LYS A 661 44.92 29.67 1.51
N ASN A 662 46.18 29.65 1.95
CA ASN A 662 46.54 30.15 3.29
C ASN A 662 46.29 31.66 3.44
N LEU A 663 46.53 32.46 2.39
CA LEU A 663 46.22 33.90 2.39
C LEU A 663 44.74 34.16 2.55
N LEU A 664 43.92 33.46 1.74
CA LEU A 664 42.44 33.59 1.76
C LEU A 664 41.83 33.07 3.08
N GLU A 665 42.39 31.99 3.62
CA GLU A 665 41.98 31.44 4.92
C GLU A 665 42.33 32.41 6.07
N GLY A 666 43.54 33.03 6.03
CA GLY A 666 43.97 34.06 6.98
C GLY A 666 42.99 35.25 6.98
N PHE A 667 42.69 35.79 5.80
CA PHE A 667 41.68 36.86 5.68
C PHE A 667 40.31 36.45 6.25
N GLY A 668 39.83 35.22 5.94
CA GLY A 668 38.56 34.69 6.46
C GLY A 668 38.53 34.57 7.98
N ASN A 669 39.65 34.20 8.61
CA ASN A 669 39.77 34.09 10.06
C ASN A 669 39.75 35.46 10.74
N ASP A 670 40.40 36.47 10.13
CA ASP A 670 40.57 37.79 10.73
C ASP A 670 39.31 38.66 10.50
N HIS A 671 38.57 38.42 9.46
CA HIS A 671 37.45 39.29 9.05
C HIS A 671 36.13 38.84 9.67
N LYS A 672 35.69 39.48 10.73
CA LYS A 672 34.47 39.14 11.52
C LYS A 672 33.21 39.05 10.68
N ALA A 673 33.08 39.84 9.59
CA ALA A 673 31.89 39.85 8.75
C ALA A 673 31.72 38.54 7.97
N VAL A 674 32.80 37.85 7.58
CA VAL A 674 32.72 36.56 6.90
C VAL A 674 31.96 35.54 7.76
N ARG A 675 32.38 35.38 9.01
CA ARG A 675 31.73 34.46 9.93
C ARG A 675 30.31 34.88 10.25
N GLN A 676 30.03 36.19 10.37
CA GLN A 676 28.73 36.71 10.65
C GLN A 676 27.72 36.38 9.53
N LEU A 677 28.11 36.52 8.26
CA LEU A 677 27.27 36.22 7.13
C LEU A 677 26.95 34.72 7.01
N ILE A 678 27.96 33.86 7.26
CA ILE A 678 27.76 32.41 7.30
C ILE A 678 26.72 32.05 8.35
N ASP A 679 26.91 32.55 9.59
CA ASP A 679 26.03 32.20 10.70
C ASP A 679 24.62 32.77 10.51
N LEU A 680 24.45 33.94 9.87
CA LEU A 680 23.14 34.47 9.47
C LEU A 680 22.43 33.55 8.47
N ALA A 681 23.13 33.09 7.44
CA ALA A 681 22.56 32.16 6.47
C ALA A 681 22.19 30.81 7.11
N MET A 682 23.05 30.29 8.01
CA MET A 682 22.76 29.06 8.77
C MET A 682 21.54 29.23 9.71
N LEU A 683 21.42 30.40 10.36
CA LEU A 683 20.29 30.73 11.23
C LEU A 683 18.96 30.77 10.44
N ALA A 684 18.96 31.44 9.29
CA ALA A 684 17.80 31.54 8.41
C ALA A 684 17.29 30.20 7.92
N ASN A 685 18.15 29.18 7.90
CA ASN A 685 17.84 27.81 7.48
C ASN A 685 17.71 26.81 8.65
N ASN A 686 17.55 27.29 9.90
CA ASN A 686 17.45 26.47 11.10
C ASN A 686 18.66 25.52 11.35
N MET A 687 19.81 25.81 10.72
CA MET A 687 21.03 25.02 10.81
C MET A 687 21.96 25.46 11.95
N LEU A 688 21.74 26.67 12.52
CA LEU A 688 22.54 27.21 13.60
C LEU A 688 21.90 26.87 14.95
N LYS A 689 22.54 26.02 15.74
CA LYS A 689 22.01 25.53 17.03
C LYS A 689 23.10 25.48 18.11
N GLY A 690 22.66 25.37 19.36
CA GLY A 690 23.55 25.10 20.51
C GLY A 690 24.63 26.19 20.72
N GLU A 691 25.88 25.77 20.86
CA GLU A 691 27.01 26.63 21.14
C GLU A 691 27.27 27.65 20.01
N ALA A 692 27.14 27.23 18.75
CA ALA A 692 27.30 28.10 17.57
C ALA A 692 26.28 29.25 17.58
N LEU A 693 25.03 28.98 17.91
CA LEU A 693 23.99 30.02 18.07
C LEU A 693 24.36 31.01 19.21
N SER A 694 24.81 30.49 20.34
CA SER A 694 25.24 31.34 21.46
C SER A 694 26.43 32.22 21.10
N ALA A 695 27.41 31.71 20.38
CA ALA A 695 28.57 32.46 19.89
C ALA A 695 28.14 33.53 18.86
N PHE A 696 27.22 33.19 17.94
CA PHE A 696 26.65 34.14 16.99
C PHE A 696 25.94 35.30 17.70
N VAL A 697 25.09 35.03 18.68
CA VAL A 697 24.39 36.09 19.45
C VAL A 697 25.39 37.01 20.17
N LYS A 698 26.41 36.45 20.84
CA LYS A 698 27.44 37.25 21.49
C LYS A 698 28.19 38.16 20.52
N ARG A 699 28.58 37.63 19.36
CA ARG A 699 29.25 38.38 18.29
C ARG A 699 28.34 39.47 17.71
N SER A 700 27.08 39.15 17.45
CA SER A 700 26.09 40.12 16.92
C SER A 700 25.93 41.32 17.89
N ILE A 701 25.84 41.08 19.21
CA ILE A 701 25.78 42.14 20.22
C ILE A 701 27.05 42.99 20.19
N SER A 702 28.23 42.41 19.92
CA SER A 702 29.49 43.17 19.86
C SER A 702 29.66 44.02 18.61
N LEU A 703 28.81 43.83 17.61
CA LEU A 703 28.78 44.58 16.33
C LEU A 703 27.81 45.75 16.34
N LEU A 704 26.85 45.75 17.33
CA LEU A 704 25.93 46.86 17.61
C LEU A 704 26.62 47.89 18.51
#